data_2e01d313ce04dfa8350987f27cf8c994
#
_entry.id   2e01d313ce04dfa8350987f27cf8c994
#
_cell.length_a   1.000
_cell.length_b   1.000
_cell.length_c   1.000
_cell.angle_alpha   90.00
_cell.angle_beta   90.00
_cell.angle_gamma   90.00
#
_symmetry.space_group_name_H-M   'P 1'
#
loop_
_entity.id
_entity.type
_entity.pdbx_description
1 polymer ?
#
loop_
_entity_poly.entity_id
_entity_poly.type
_entity_poly.pdbx_seq_one_letter_code
_entity_poly.pdbx_strand_id
1 'polypeptide(L)'
;MIKALNVSNSLIVYPTSRALRSIRESFKETDRLLPALMRMDEFESRSVSVGTRSQIDAMERILLLRDAASFEAFDKLKLNLDLVRFFTRSDAIFKFFEELANEKVEFYQLECADAYSEFDEHIQILKTLKERYRTLLDERGWTDKAFLPEIYALNESFIARYSIIEVYLEGYLSRFELELLDKISCKTTLLLHYTTSKFTTKMQERFAEYGLKLLDDHDITIDFSSKQIISCLPSNININAEVISTQERYEQIPLAFSAIEDMVNSGIDPKNIVLILPDESFKNSFVLYDKYNNLNFAMGYDYSMGRIYKSLEAIKLYWQSFDANDKHRLLRYDIKFEILDGIDISKKITIEVFFRFLDDLCLLDCPLEGDMLPSHNDKVYEKYLLLQRIFVSHQLSYIDWLSIWIKAIGEITIDDIRGGKVTVMGALETRGVVFDGVVVVDFNEGVTPALPSKDQFLNSSIRAGASLPTKSDREALQKQIYKRVLEQAKRSTIIYSTSNNKLPSRFIYELGLQNRLKEQTVDYSLLYDTNYQIKDDLDPVVEFDVTKIIWSSSMLNTYLTCKRKYYYRYIKQIKAKPEEEQNEGSLMHSLLQKVYEKHNFFDHASALSKEINIRINELVPQDDAKSRYKKLLWQEKLRGFIDAQISHFKAGWRVVERELGIDGEISGLKFRGRCDRIDQDSTHTFVMDYKTGKTSEANKEKNLEDFSDFQMSIYRQLLLKKYKNIKLAFVKIFDNGKIEEARALEEKDELLFAHIAQMKSIQTLVASKCENLKICEYCEFALVCQRGEYL
;
A
#
# COMPACT_ATOMS: atom_id res chain seq x y z
N MET A 1 42.93 -3.54 5.90
CA MET A 1 44.12 -2.71 6.21
C MET A 1 44.69 -2.21 4.90
N ILE A 2 44.60 -0.94 4.62
CA ILE A 2 45.19 -0.29 3.44
C ILE A 2 46.69 -0.27 3.70
N LYS A 3 47.47 -1.19 3.08
CA LYS A 3 48.93 -1.17 3.12
C LYS A 3 49.45 0.05 2.39
N ALA A 4 50.45 0.71 2.95
CA ALA A 4 51.16 1.90 2.51
C ALA A 4 51.23 2.07 0.98
N LEU A 5 50.18 2.58 0.39
CA LEU A 5 50.14 3.02 -1.01
C LEU A 5 50.78 4.40 -1.16
N ASN A 6 51.39 4.63 -2.28
CA ASN A 6 51.90 5.95 -2.68
C ASN A 6 50.67 6.85 -2.87
N VAL A 7 50.30 7.59 -1.84
CA VAL A 7 48.98 8.20 -1.62
C VAL A 7 48.60 9.23 -2.71
N SER A 8 49.60 9.81 -3.43
CA SER A 8 49.38 10.91 -4.34
C SER A 8 48.71 10.55 -5.67
N ASN A 9 48.79 9.27 -6.10
CA ASN A 9 48.32 8.83 -7.44
C ASN A 9 47.49 7.55 -7.38
N SER A 10 46.81 7.29 -6.25
CA SER A 10 45.90 6.13 -6.12
C SER A 10 44.47 6.52 -5.94
N LEU A 11 43.57 5.74 -6.55
CA LEU A 11 42.12 5.85 -6.43
C LEU A 11 41.54 4.59 -5.79
N ILE A 12 40.70 4.74 -4.77
CA ILE A 12 39.98 3.64 -4.16
C ILE A 12 38.48 3.84 -4.44
N VAL A 13 37.86 2.81 -5.00
CA VAL A 13 36.44 2.81 -5.38
C VAL A 13 35.67 1.86 -4.47
N TYR A 14 34.60 2.36 -3.87
CA TYR A 14 33.69 1.61 -3.01
C TYR A 14 32.26 1.62 -3.52
N PRO A 15 31.42 0.63 -3.14
CA PRO A 15 30.06 0.53 -3.65
C PRO A 15 29.12 1.64 -3.16
N THR A 16 29.34 2.19 -1.94
CA THR A 16 28.40 3.14 -1.33
C THR A 16 29.08 4.37 -0.73
N SER A 17 28.35 5.50 -0.63
CA SER A 17 28.83 6.73 0.03
C SER A 17 29.11 6.51 1.52
N ARG A 18 28.41 5.58 2.16
CA ARG A 18 28.60 5.24 3.57
C ARG A 18 29.93 4.52 3.80
N ALA A 19 30.29 3.58 2.91
CA ALA A 19 31.60 2.95 2.94
C ALA A 19 32.71 3.99 2.85
N LEU A 20 32.60 4.97 1.95
CA LEU A 20 33.56 6.08 1.86
C LEU A 20 33.62 6.92 3.15
N ARG A 21 32.48 7.17 3.80
CA ARG A 21 32.41 7.89 5.08
C ARG A 21 33.10 7.10 6.18
N SER A 22 32.80 5.81 6.31
CA SER A 22 33.43 4.92 7.30
C SER A 22 34.95 4.90 7.17
N ILE A 23 35.47 4.85 5.93
CA ILE A 23 36.91 4.91 5.68
C ILE A 23 37.47 6.27 6.07
N ARG A 24 36.83 7.38 5.68
CA ARG A 24 37.29 8.72 6.10
C ARG A 24 37.35 8.85 7.62
N GLU A 25 36.42 8.29 8.33
CA GLU A 25 36.37 8.29 9.79
C GLU A 25 37.49 7.47 10.39
N SER A 26 37.86 6.31 9.82
CA SER A 26 38.98 5.49 10.30
C SER A 26 40.35 6.17 10.13
N PHE A 27 40.45 7.18 9.27
CA PHE A 27 41.71 7.96 9.07
C PHE A 27 41.77 9.24 9.91
N LYS A 28 40.69 9.64 10.61
CA LYS A 28 40.66 10.91 11.37
C LYS A 28 41.78 11.03 12.43
N GLU A 29 42.24 9.91 12.97
CA GLU A 29 43.28 9.86 14.00
C GLU A 29 44.67 9.61 13.42
N THR A 30 44.79 9.56 12.10
CA THR A 30 46.09 9.30 11.44
C THR A 30 46.59 10.57 10.73
N ASP A 31 47.84 10.93 10.94
CA ASP A 31 48.49 12.05 10.25
C ASP A 31 49.00 11.61 8.85
N ARG A 32 48.02 11.23 7.98
CA ARG A 32 48.32 10.76 6.61
C ARG A 32 47.34 11.37 5.63
N LEU A 33 47.82 11.66 4.41
CA LEU A 33 46.95 12.03 3.30
C LEU A 33 46.08 10.83 2.89
N LEU A 34 44.82 11.08 2.60
CA LEU A 34 43.91 10.08 2.03
C LEU A 34 44.18 9.93 0.53
N PRO A 35 44.07 8.69 -0.02
CA PRO A 35 43.95 8.49 -1.46
C PRO A 35 42.67 9.13 -1.98
N ALA A 36 42.53 9.29 -3.28
CA ALA A 36 41.27 9.67 -3.87
C ALA A 36 40.23 8.59 -3.59
N LEU A 37 39.06 8.99 -3.10
CA LEU A 37 37.97 8.09 -2.77
C LEU A 37 36.74 8.40 -3.65
N MET A 38 36.15 7.37 -4.26
CA MET A 38 35.03 7.55 -5.20
C MET A 38 34.03 6.40 -5.05
N ARG A 39 32.75 6.68 -5.35
CA ARG A 39 31.76 5.61 -5.48
C ARG A 39 31.86 4.94 -6.85
N MET A 40 31.34 3.72 -6.95
CA MET A 40 31.35 2.95 -8.19
C MET A 40 30.60 3.68 -9.33
N ASP A 41 29.41 4.20 -9.06
CA ASP A 41 28.60 4.95 -10.04
C ASP A 41 29.29 6.24 -10.52
N GLU A 42 29.97 6.95 -9.62
CA GLU A 42 30.75 8.14 -9.97
C GLU A 42 31.99 7.76 -10.77
N PHE A 43 32.66 6.67 -10.41
CA PHE A 43 33.83 6.16 -11.12
C PHE A 43 33.48 5.77 -12.56
N GLU A 44 32.40 5.04 -12.76
CA GLU A 44 31.88 4.68 -14.08
C GLU A 44 31.55 5.91 -14.91
N SER A 45 30.77 6.82 -14.35
CA SER A 45 30.38 8.06 -15.03
C SER A 45 31.57 8.92 -15.46
N ARG A 46 32.63 9.01 -14.61
CA ARG A 46 33.83 9.78 -14.94
C ARG A 46 34.78 9.06 -15.90
N SER A 47 34.72 7.72 -15.94
CA SER A 47 35.57 6.89 -16.79
C SER A 47 35.10 6.84 -18.24
N VAL A 48 33.87 7.27 -18.54
CA VAL A 48 33.29 7.25 -19.86
C VAL A 48 33.09 8.66 -20.42
N SER A 49 33.11 8.77 -21.73
CA SER A 49 32.78 9.98 -22.49
C SER A 49 31.88 9.61 -23.67
N VAL A 50 30.95 10.47 -24.01
CA VAL A 50 29.99 10.28 -25.12
C VAL A 50 30.20 11.27 -26.26
N GLY A 51 31.41 11.83 -26.34
CA GLY A 51 31.78 12.81 -27.39
C GLY A 51 31.03 14.13 -27.25
N THR A 52 30.36 14.55 -28.31
CA THR A 52 29.63 15.85 -28.38
C THR A 52 28.17 15.70 -27.91
N ARG A 53 27.72 14.51 -27.57
CA ARG A 53 26.34 14.30 -27.13
C ARG A 53 26.17 14.69 -25.67
N SER A 54 24.99 15.19 -25.34
CA SER A 54 24.58 15.42 -23.94
C SER A 54 23.64 14.34 -23.45
N GLN A 55 23.75 14.00 -22.17
CA GLN A 55 22.84 13.03 -21.56
C GLN A 55 21.47 13.68 -21.36
N ILE A 56 20.40 12.98 -21.78
CA ILE A 56 19.03 13.42 -21.60
C ILE A 56 18.63 13.41 -20.10
N ASP A 57 17.80 14.37 -19.71
CA ASP A 57 17.24 14.42 -18.34
C ASP A 57 16.24 13.27 -18.08
N ALA A 58 16.13 12.85 -16.80
CA ALA A 58 15.28 11.74 -16.40
C ALA A 58 13.78 11.93 -16.71
N MET A 59 13.29 13.18 -16.74
CA MET A 59 11.89 13.45 -17.11
C MET A 59 11.72 13.67 -18.62
N GLU A 60 12.67 14.36 -19.26
CA GLU A 60 12.65 14.56 -20.73
C GLU A 60 12.69 13.21 -21.47
N ARG A 61 13.43 12.22 -20.95
CA ARG A 61 13.49 10.88 -21.54
C ARG A 61 12.12 10.21 -21.63
N ILE A 62 11.21 10.45 -20.64
CA ILE A 62 9.86 9.89 -20.61
C ILE A 62 9.01 10.48 -21.74
N LEU A 63 9.09 11.81 -21.94
CA LEU A 63 8.37 12.49 -23.03
C LEU A 63 8.85 11.98 -24.40
N LEU A 64 10.16 11.87 -24.57
CA LEU A 64 10.75 11.40 -25.82
C LEU A 64 10.40 9.92 -26.10
N LEU A 65 10.39 9.06 -25.07
CA LEU A 65 9.97 7.68 -25.22
C LEU A 65 8.48 7.59 -25.58
N ARG A 66 7.64 8.45 -25.03
CA ARG A 66 6.22 8.53 -25.39
C ARG A 66 6.02 8.93 -26.84
N ASP A 67 6.78 9.90 -27.34
CA ASP A 67 6.76 10.29 -28.74
C ASP A 67 7.20 9.11 -29.63
N ALA A 68 8.24 8.39 -29.23
CA ALA A 68 8.70 7.18 -29.91
C ALA A 68 7.64 6.07 -29.94
N ALA A 69 6.80 5.98 -28.89
CA ALA A 69 5.75 4.99 -28.75
C ALA A 69 4.50 5.25 -29.62
N SER A 70 4.47 6.36 -30.36
CA SER A 70 3.35 6.75 -31.21
C SER A 70 3.32 5.97 -32.53
N PHE A 71 3.02 4.65 -32.44
CA PHE A 71 2.81 3.76 -33.59
C PHE A 71 1.77 2.68 -33.25
N GLU A 72 1.02 2.25 -34.24
CA GLU A 72 -0.19 1.42 -34.09
C GLU A 72 0.05 0.12 -33.28
N ALA A 73 1.17 -0.58 -33.54
CA ALA A 73 1.46 -1.84 -32.85
C ALA A 73 1.74 -1.69 -31.33
N PHE A 74 2.08 -0.47 -30.86
CA PHE A 74 2.38 -0.22 -29.46
C PHE A 74 1.20 -0.50 -28.52
N ASP A 75 -0.04 -0.31 -28.98
CA ASP A 75 -1.25 -0.58 -28.21
C ASP A 75 -1.37 -2.02 -27.71
N LYS A 76 -0.72 -2.96 -28.41
CA LYS A 76 -0.68 -4.39 -28.05
C LYS A 76 0.07 -4.65 -26.73
N LEU A 77 0.98 -3.77 -26.32
CA LEU A 77 1.62 -3.83 -25.01
C LEU A 77 0.67 -3.43 -23.87
N LYS A 78 -0.54 -2.95 -24.17
CA LYS A 78 -1.55 -2.48 -23.20
C LYS A 78 -1.01 -1.36 -22.29
N LEU A 79 -0.07 -0.58 -22.80
CA LEU A 79 0.47 0.60 -22.14
C LEU A 79 -0.24 1.84 -22.71
N ASN A 80 -0.87 2.62 -21.82
CA ASN A 80 -1.61 3.81 -22.22
C ASN A 80 -0.65 4.97 -22.50
N LEU A 81 -0.79 5.63 -23.66
CA LEU A 81 -0.03 6.82 -24.06
C LEU A 81 -0.52 8.12 -23.39
N ASP A 82 -1.57 8.07 -22.58
CA ASP A 82 -1.92 9.18 -21.71
C ASP A 82 -0.70 9.58 -20.88
N LEU A 83 -0.39 10.89 -20.85
CA LEU A 83 0.86 11.38 -20.31
C LEU A 83 1.09 10.93 -18.87
N VAL A 84 0.08 11.08 -18.00
CA VAL A 84 0.20 10.75 -16.58
C VAL A 84 0.39 9.25 -16.36
N ARG A 85 -0.36 8.43 -17.09
CA ARG A 85 -0.27 6.96 -17.01
C ARG A 85 1.05 6.46 -17.59
N PHE A 86 1.53 7.07 -18.66
CA PHE A 86 2.80 6.73 -19.26
C PHE A 86 3.97 7.05 -18.32
N PHE A 87 3.93 8.19 -17.63
CA PHE A 87 4.91 8.57 -16.61
C PHE A 87 5.04 7.51 -15.50
N THR A 88 3.95 6.85 -15.10
CA THR A 88 3.99 5.84 -14.04
C THR A 88 4.52 4.48 -14.50
N ARG A 89 4.48 4.18 -15.80
CA ARG A 89 4.78 2.85 -16.35
C ARG A 89 6.04 2.79 -17.21
N SER A 90 6.54 3.90 -17.68
CA SER A 90 7.72 3.99 -18.54
C SER A 90 9.01 3.48 -17.90
N ASP A 91 9.12 3.56 -16.57
CA ASP A 91 10.29 3.09 -15.82
C ASP A 91 10.63 1.61 -16.10
N ALA A 92 9.62 0.78 -16.31
CA ALA A 92 9.84 -0.64 -16.64
C ALA A 92 10.50 -0.81 -18.01
N ILE A 93 10.11 0.01 -19.00
CA ILE A 93 10.70 -0.01 -20.37
C ILE A 93 12.15 0.45 -20.29
N PHE A 94 12.45 1.52 -19.58
CA PHE A 94 13.82 2.03 -19.43
C PHE A 94 14.71 1.00 -18.74
N LYS A 95 14.27 0.43 -17.62
CA LYS A 95 15.01 -0.62 -16.92
C LYS A 95 15.30 -1.83 -17.82
N PHE A 96 14.33 -2.19 -18.65
CA PHE A 96 14.52 -3.29 -19.62
C PHE A 96 15.56 -2.94 -20.68
N PHE A 97 15.50 -1.74 -21.28
CA PHE A 97 16.49 -1.32 -22.27
C PHE A 97 17.88 -1.14 -21.66
N GLU A 98 17.99 -0.59 -20.46
CA GLU A 98 19.23 -0.45 -19.72
C GLU A 98 19.84 -1.81 -19.35
N GLU A 99 19.01 -2.78 -18.95
CA GLU A 99 19.47 -4.13 -18.65
C GLU A 99 20.03 -4.82 -19.91
N LEU A 100 19.32 -4.74 -21.05
CA LEU A 100 19.81 -5.29 -22.32
C LEU A 100 21.14 -4.66 -22.72
N ALA A 101 21.27 -3.34 -22.62
CA ALA A 101 22.49 -2.62 -22.99
C ALA A 101 23.66 -3.01 -22.05
N ASN A 102 23.44 -3.04 -20.73
CA ASN A 102 24.44 -3.38 -19.75
C ASN A 102 24.92 -4.82 -19.85
N GLU A 103 23.99 -5.74 -20.17
CA GLU A 103 24.33 -7.14 -20.42
C GLU A 103 24.78 -7.42 -21.85
N LYS A 104 24.80 -6.39 -22.71
CA LYS A 104 25.18 -6.50 -24.13
C LYS A 104 24.38 -7.60 -24.86
N VAL A 105 23.08 -7.63 -24.60
CA VAL A 105 22.14 -8.55 -25.23
C VAL A 105 21.34 -7.82 -26.30
N GLU A 106 21.42 -8.34 -27.51
CA GLU A 106 20.68 -7.84 -28.67
C GLU A 106 19.31 -8.52 -28.78
N PHE A 107 18.34 -7.85 -29.41
CA PHE A 107 16.98 -8.38 -29.57
C PHE A 107 16.93 -9.73 -30.29
N TYR A 108 17.82 -9.97 -31.26
CA TYR A 108 17.87 -11.28 -31.95
C TYR A 108 18.18 -12.44 -31.00
N GLN A 109 18.92 -12.19 -29.90
CA GLN A 109 19.22 -13.24 -28.89
C GLN A 109 17.97 -13.55 -28.08
N LEU A 110 17.09 -12.57 -27.83
CA LEU A 110 15.79 -12.78 -27.21
C LEU A 110 14.86 -13.59 -28.13
N GLU A 111 14.84 -13.25 -29.44
CA GLU A 111 14.08 -13.97 -30.45
C GLU A 111 14.55 -15.43 -30.52
N CYS A 112 15.85 -15.69 -30.55
CA CYS A 112 16.41 -17.05 -30.52
C CYS A 112 16.11 -17.82 -29.25
N ALA A 113 15.98 -17.15 -28.11
CA ALA A 113 15.68 -17.75 -26.82
C ALA A 113 14.18 -18.04 -26.62
N ASP A 114 13.29 -17.45 -27.43
CA ASP A 114 11.86 -17.71 -27.43
C ASP A 114 11.50 -18.93 -28.31
N ALA A 115 11.81 -20.13 -27.80
CA ALA A 115 11.68 -21.38 -28.54
C ALA A 115 10.25 -21.69 -29.05
N TYR A 116 9.23 -21.06 -28.51
CA TYR A 116 7.81 -21.25 -28.84
C TYR A 116 7.17 -20.03 -29.52
N SER A 117 7.95 -18.98 -29.81
CA SER A 117 7.48 -17.70 -30.40
C SER A 117 6.27 -17.09 -29.68
N GLU A 118 6.19 -17.28 -28.36
CA GLU A 118 5.09 -16.74 -27.56
C GLU A 118 5.20 -15.24 -27.34
N PHE A 119 6.42 -14.70 -27.41
CA PHE A 119 6.75 -13.30 -27.14
C PHE A 119 7.23 -12.52 -28.36
N ASP A 120 7.34 -13.17 -29.53
CA ASP A 120 7.88 -12.57 -30.76
C ASP A 120 7.27 -11.19 -31.06
N GLU A 121 5.95 -11.07 -31.00
CA GLU A 121 5.25 -9.83 -31.27
C GLU A 121 5.64 -8.71 -30.27
N HIS A 122 5.70 -9.03 -28.97
CA HIS A 122 6.10 -8.09 -27.94
C HIS A 122 7.56 -7.66 -28.09
N ILE A 123 8.43 -8.60 -28.40
CA ILE A 123 9.87 -8.35 -28.63
C ILE A 123 10.05 -7.42 -29.84
N GLN A 124 9.32 -7.63 -30.94
CA GLN A 124 9.37 -6.76 -32.12
C GLN A 124 8.86 -5.34 -31.83
N ILE A 125 7.80 -5.21 -31.01
CA ILE A 125 7.29 -3.90 -30.60
C ILE A 125 8.34 -3.15 -29.78
N LEU A 126 8.97 -3.82 -28.81
CA LEU A 126 10.01 -3.22 -27.95
C LEU A 126 11.26 -2.85 -28.75
N LYS A 127 11.66 -3.68 -29.74
CA LYS A 127 12.74 -3.38 -30.67
C LYS A 127 12.44 -2.13 -31.49
N THR A 128 11.27 -2.06 -32.12
CA THR A 128 10.82 -0.89 -32.89
C THR A 128 10.79 0.36 -32.00
N LEU A 129 10.31 0.23 -30.77
CA LEU A 129 10.29 1.35 -29.80
C LEU A 129 11.72 1.83 -29.50
N LYS A 130 12.67 0.92 -29.22
CA LYS A 130 14.07 1.26 -28.93
C LYS A 130 14.72 1.97 -30.14
N GLU A 131 14.48 1.49 -31.36
CA GLU A 131 15.01 2.10 -32.60
C GLU A 131 14.44 3.50 -32.84
N ARG A 132 13.13 3.70 -32.69
CA ARG A 132 12.49 5.01 -32.82
C ARG A 132 12.98 5.99 -31.74
N TYR A 133 13.11 5.52 -30.50
CA TYR A 133 13.63 6.32 -29.39
C TYR A 133 15.08 6.75 -29.67
N ARG A 134 15.92 5.87 -30.20
CA ARG A 134 17.28 6.18 -30.63
C ARG A 134 17.32 7.26 -31.73
N THR A 135 16.47 7.14 -32.74
CA THR A 135 16.37 8.13 -33.81
C THR A 135 16.05 9.51 -33.25
N LEU A 136 15.07 9.62 -32.36
CA LEU A 136 14.68 10.87 -31.72
C LEU A 136 15.79 11.50 -30.84
N LEU A 137 16.60 10.67 -30.20
CA LEU A 137 17.77 11.11 -29.43
C LEU A 137 18.85 11.64 -30.36
N ASP A 138 19.14 10.94 -31.46
CA ASP A 138 20.17 11.30 -32.43
C ASP A 138 19.83 12.62 -33.12
N GLU A 139 18.58 12.86 -33.49
CA GLU A 139 18.09 14.12 -34.06
C GLU A 139 18.33 15.33 -33.15
N ARG A 140 18.36 15.13 -31.84
CA ARG A 140 18.57 16.19 -30.83
C ARG A 140 20.01 16.26 -30.30
N GLY A 141 20.89 15.39 -30.75
CA GLY A 141 22.27 15.31 -30.27
C GLY A 141 22.34 14.82 -28.82
N TRP A 142 21.33 14.06 -28.39
CA TRP A 142 21.24 13.50 -27.02
C TRP A 142 21.65 12.04 -26.98
N THR A 143 21.89 11.57 -25.76
CA THR A 143 22.08 10.15 -25.45
C THR A 143 21.36 9.76 -24.16
N ASP A 144 21.09 8.48 -24.02
CA ASP A 144 20.46 7.88 -22.84
C ASP A 144 21.32 6.74 -22.29
N LYS A 145 21.14 6.41 -21.00
CA LYS A 145 21.83 5.28 -20.35
C LYS A 145 21.62 3.95 -21.09
N ALA A 146 20.44 3.77 -21.70
CA ALA A 146 20.12 2.59 -22.49
C ALA A 146 20.98 2.40 -23.75
N PHE A 147 21.75 3.40 -24.17
CA PHE A 147 22.64 3.35 -25.34
C PHE A 147 24.11 3.60 -24.98
N LEU A 148 24.40 4.00 -23.73
CA LEU A 148 25.75 4.31 -23.27
C LEU A 148 26.74 3.17 -23.56
N PRO A 149 26.44 1.88 -23.29
CA PRO A 149 27.38 0.77 -23.56
C PRO A 149 27.74 0.55 -25.03
N GLU A 150 26.96 1.14 -25.96
CA GLU A 150 27.20 1.02 -27.39
C GLU A 150 28.07 2.15 -27.99
N ILE A 151 28.06 3.34 -27.33
CA ILE A 151 28.63 4.55 -27.92
C ILE A 151 29.76 5.21 -27.12
N TYR A 152 30.11 4.65 -25.94
CA TYR A 152 31.09 5.28 -25.07
C TYR A 152 32.52 5.20 -25.61
N ALA A 153 33.33 6.16 -25.23
CA ALA A 153 34.78 6.10 -25.27
C ALA A 153 35.36 6.25 -23.87
N LEU A 154 36.55 5.73 -23.60
CA LEU A 154 37.25 5.93 -22.34
C LEU A 154 37.65 7.40 -22.16
N ASN A 155 37.45 7.92 -20.97
CA ASN A 155 38.00 9.21 -20.56
C ASN A 155 39.45 9.01 -20.09
N GLU A 156 40.35 8.93 -21.06
CA GLU A 156 41.79 8.69 -20.80
C GLU A 156 42.40 9.77 -19.93
N SER A 157 41.96 11.03 -20.02
CA SER A 157 42.48 12.11 -19.18
C SER A 157 42.13 11.96 -17.69
N PHE A 158 41.01 11.30 -17.38
CA PHE A 158 40.64 10.97 -16.02
C PHE A 158 41.42 9.78 -15.51
N ILE A 159 41.53 8.71 -16.28
CA ILE A 159 42.19 7.46 -15.89
C ILE A 159 43.72 7.69 -15.68
N ALA A 160 44.37 8.48 -16.55
CA ALA A 160 45.79 8.78 -16.48
C ALA A 160 46.24 9.53 -15.21
N ARG A 161 45.28 10.03 -14.42
CA ARG A 161 45.62 10.66 -13.12
C ARG A 161 46.04 9.65 -12.07
N TYR A 162 45.72 8.37 -12.25
CA TYR A 162 45.93 7.33 -11.26
C TYR A 162 46.86 6.24 -11.79
N SER A 163 47.91 5.94 -11.03
CA SER A 163 48.81 4.81 -11.31
C SER A 163 48.24 3.48 -10.84
N ILE A 164 47.39 3.52 -9.81
CA ILE A 164 46.74 2.35 -9.23
C ILE A 164 45.26 2.71 -8.95
N ILE A 165 44.37 1.85 -9.38
CA ILE A 165 42.95 1.91 -9.03
C ILE A 165 42.56 0.62 -8.30
N GLU A 166 42.05 0.75 -7.07
CA GLU A 166 41.56 -0.37 -6.27
C GLU A 166 40.04 -0.31 -6.23
N VAL A 167 39.36 -1.38 -6.62
CA VAL A 167 37.89 -1.47 -6.63
C VAL A 167 37.43 -2.57 -5.66
N TYR A 168 36.69 -2.18 -4.64
CA TYR A 168 36.07 -3.09 -3.68
C TYR A 168 34.65 -3.46 -4.19
N LEU A 169 34.51 -4.69 -4.64
CA LEU A 169 33.30 -5.20 -5.24
C LEU A 169 32.44 -5.89 -4.21
N GLU A 170 31.22 -5.42 -4.02
CA GLU A 170 30.18 -6.13 -3.28
C GLU A 170 28.91 -6.13 -4.15
N GLY A 171 28.76 -7.21 -4.91
CA GLY A 171 27.60 -7.32 -5.78
C GLY A 171 27.90 -7.97 -7.11
N TYR A 172 27.12 -7.62 -8.09
CA TYR A 172 27.18 -8.13 -9.46
C TYR A 172 27.65 -7.01 -10.40
N LEU A 173 28.56 -7.31 -11.30
CA LEU A 173 28.95 -6.45 -12.41
C LEU A 173 28.33 -6.96 -13.72
N SER A 174 27.72 -6.06 -14.46
CA SER A 174 27.26 -6.31 -15.81
C SER A 174 28.42 -6.57 -16.79
N ARG A 175 28.12 -7.06 -17.96
CA ARG A 175 29.11 -7.23 -19.02
C ARG A 175 29.75 -5.90 -19.44
N PHE A 176 28.96 -4.83 -19.48
CA PHE A 176 29.47 -3.49 -19.79
C PHE A 176 30.48 -3.01 -18.75
N GLU A 177 30.14 -3.14 -17.46
CA GLU A 177 31.03 -2.73 -16.37
C GLU A 177 32.34 -3.53 -16.39
N LEU A 178 32.29 -4.84 -16.59
CA LEU A 178 33.48 -5.67 -16.72
C LEU A 178 34.34 -5.28 -17.93
N GLU A 179 33.72 -5.01 -19.08
CA GLU A 179 34.45 -4.52 -20.27
C GLU A 179 35.08 -3.15 -20.02
N LEU A 180 34.36 -2.27 -19.32
CA LEU A 180 34.91 -0.96 -18.94
C LEU A 180 36.14 -1.12 -18.05
N LEU A 181 36.08 -1.99 -17.01
CA LEU A 181 37.21 -2.30 -16.15
C LEU A 181 38.34 -2.96 -16.93
N ASP A 182 38.06 -3.82 -17.87
CA ASP A 182 39.08 -4.44 -18.73
C ASP A 182 39.81 -3.39 -19.59
N LYS A 183 39.07 -2.47 -20.22
CA LYS A 183 39.68 -1.37 -20.98
C LYS A 183 40.51 -0.44 -20.09
N ILE A 184 40.05 -0.16 -18.86
CA ILE A 184 40.79 0.64 -17.88
C ILE A 184 42.07 -0.09 -17.46
N SER A 185 42.02 -1.40 -17.23
CA SER A 185 43.16 -2.21 -16.82
C SER A 185 44.30 -2.24 -17.85
N CYS A 186 44.01 -1.95 -19.13
CA CYS A 186 45.02 -1.77 -20.16
C CYS A 186 45.80 -0.44 -20.06
N LYS A 187 45.31 0.52 -19.26
CA LYS A 187 45.88 1.85 -19.13
C LYS A 187 46.53 2.10 -17.77
N THR A 188 46.06 1.43 -16.73
CA THR A 188 46.59 1.58 -15.34
C THR A 188 46.46 0.27 -14.59
N THR A 189 47.24 0.09 -13.48
CA THR A 189 47.09 -1.06 -12.61
C THR A 189 45.73 -1.05 -11.93
N LEU A 190 44.92 -2.09 -12.17
CA LEU A 190 43.54 -2.23 -11.64
C LEU A 190 43.48 -3.45 -10.73
N LEU A 191 43.25 -3.21 -9.43
CA LEU A 191 43.09 -4.27 -8.43
C LEU A 191 41.62 -4.39 -8.06
N LEU A 192 41.09 -5.61 -8.11
CA LEU A 192 39.72 -5.92 -7.73
C LEU A 192 39.76 -6.75 -6.43
N HIS A 193 38.99 -6.29 -5.43
CA HIS A 193 38.79 -7.02 -4.18
C HIS A 193 37.39 -7.59 -4.18
N TYR A 194 37.27 -8.91 -4.09
CA TYR A 194 35.98 -9.61 -4.19
C TYR A 194 35.89 -10.79 -3.23
N THR A 195 34.75 -10.96 -2.56
CA THR A 195 34.46 -12.12 -1.70
C THR A 195 33.51 -13.05 -2.40
N THR A 196 33.95 -14.30 -2.58
CA THR A 196 33.20 -15.36 -3.22
C THR A 196 32.37 -16.16 -2.22
N SER A 197 31.33 -16.81 -2.71
CA SER A 197 30.56 -17.86 -2.03
C SER A 197 29.69 -18.60 -3.04
N LYS A 198 28.99 -19.65 -2.59
CA LYS A 198 27.96 -20.35 -3.39
C LYS A 198 26.86 -19.44 -3.99
N PHE A 199 26.69 -18.21 -3.45
CA PHE A 199 25.71 -17.24 -3.95
C PHE A 199 26.31 -16.28 -5.01
N THR A 200 27.58 -16.40 -5.33
CA THR A 200 28.27 -15.53 -6.29
C THR A 200 28.58 -16.23 -7.61
N THR A 201 27.98 -17.41 -7.87
CA THR A 201 28.26 -18.26 -9.05
C THR A 201 28.20 -17.48 -10.35
N LYS A 202 27.15 -16.63 -10.53
CA LYS A 202 27.00 -15.83 -11.75
C LYS A 202 28.19 -14.88 -11.99
N MET A 203 28.72 -14.29 -10.94
CA MET A 203 29.87 -13.39 -11.05
C MET A 203 31.18 -14.19 -11.27
N GLN A 204 31.32 -15.36 -10.67
CA GLN A 204 32.45 -16.26 -10.91
C GLN A 204 32.47 -16.74 -12.39
N GLU A 205 31.30 -17.05 -12.98
CA GLU A 205 31.18 -17.35 -14.41
C GLU A 205 31.68 -16.20 -15.27
N ARG A 206 31.33 -14.93 -14.90
CA ARG A 206 31.84 -13.75 -15.61
C ARG A 206 33.35 -13.60 -15.52
N PHE A 207 33.95 -13.81 -14.34
CA PHE A 207 35.40 -13.79 -14.21
C PHE A 207 36.08 -14.93 -15.00
N ALA A 208 35.42 -16.08 -15.11
CA ALA A 208 35.94 -17.18 -15.90
C ALA A 208 36.00 -16.83 -17.42
N GLU A 209 35.13 -15.96 -17.94
CA GLU A 209 35.22 -15.43 -19.31
C GLU A 209 36.55 -14.68 -19.54
N TYR A 210 37.17 -14.12 -18.48
CA TYR A 210 38.49 -13.46 -18.49
C TYR A 210 39.62 -14.38 -18.07
N GLY A 211 39.40 -15.70 -17.97
CA GLY A 211 40.40 -16.69 -17.61
C GLY A 211 40.66 -16.83 -16.09
N LEU A 212 39.84 -16.17 -15.25
CA LEU A 212 40.00 -16.15 -13.80
C LEU A 212 39.05 -17.16 -13.17
N LYS A 213 39.60 -18.24 -12.61
CA LYS A 213 38.83 -19.26 -11.87
C LYS A 213 38.92 -18.96 -10.38
N LEU A 214 37.81 -18.59 -9.78
CA LEU A 214 37.72 -18.22 -8.36
C LEU A 214 37.21 -19.40 -7.54
N LEU A 215 37.74 -19.55 -6.31
CA LEU A 215 37.30 -20.54 -5.34
C LEU A 215 36.14 -19.97 -4.51
N ASP A 216 35.19 -20.81 -4.07
CA ASP A 216 34.12 -20.42 -3.16
C ASP A 216 34.63 -20.11 -1.76
N ASP A 217 33.92 -19.22 -1.04
CA ASP A 217 34.21 -18.83 0.34
C ASP A 217 35.64 -18.31 0.56
N HIS A 218 36.14 -17.48 -0.37
CA HIS A 218 37.43 -16.82 -0.29
C HIS A 218 37.33 -15.31 -0.47
N ASP A 219 38.19 -14.59 0.25
CA ASP A 219 38.47 -13.17 0.00
C ASP A 219 39.62 -13.10 -1.03
N ILE A 220 39.32 -12.62 -2.22
CA ILE A 220 40.21 -12.67 -3.37
C ILE A 220 40.61 -11.26 -3.78
N THR A 221 41.92 -11.07 -4.04
CA THR A 221 42.44 -9.89 -4.71
C THR A 221 42.95 -10.28 -6.08
N ILE A 222 42.43 -9.64 -7.11
CA ILE A 222 42.76 -9.87 -8.50
C ILE A 222 43.48 -8.65 -9.05
N ASP A 223 44.66 -8.85 -9.63
CA ASP A 223 45.24 -7.88 -10.55
C ASP A 223 44.55 -8.08 -11.93
N PHE A 224 43.60 -7.19 -12.22
CA PHE A 224 42.83 -7.30 -13.46
C PHE A 224 43.66 -6.87 -14.68
N SER A 225 44.80 -6.17 -14.47
CA SER A 225 45.68 -5.75 -15.56
C SER A 225 46.50 -6.93 -16.09
N SER A 226 46.99 -7.79 -15.19
CA SER A 226 47.72 -9.02 -15.56
C SER A 226 46.84 -10.27 -15.64
N LYS A 227 45.55 -10.17 -15.30
CA LYS A 227 44.58 -11.30 -15.19
C LYS A 227 45.10 -12.40 -14.22
N GLN A 228 45.63 -11.99 -13.08
CA GLN A 228 46.19 -12.90 -12.09
C GLN A 228 45.57 -12.69 -10.71
N ILE A 229 45.40 -13.78 -9.98
CA ILE A 229 45.00 -13.75 -8.59
C ILE A 229 46.23 -13.49 -7.74
N ILE A 230 46.29 -12.32 -7.07
CA ILE A 230 47.43 -11.93 -6.19
C ILE A 230 47.29 -12.53 -4.79
N SER A 231 46.04 -12.58 -4.29
CA SER A 231 45.73 -13.08 -2.94
C SER A 231 44.42 -13.86 -2.99
N CYS A 232 44.43 -15.01 -2.31
CA CYS A 232 43.25 -15.85 -2.15
C CYS A 232 43.27 -16.43 -0.73
N LEU A 233 42.48 -15.83 0.16
CA LEU A 233 42.43 -16.18 1.58
C LEU A 233 41.05 -16.74 1.91
N PRO A 234 40.93 -17.83 2.69
CA PRO A 234 39.63 -18.30 3.14
C PRO A 234 38.84 -17.17 3.85
N SER A 235 37.60 -16.96 3.46
CA SER A 235 36.72 -16.00 4.14
C SER A 235 36.27 -16.56 5.50
N ASN A 236 35.95 -15.68 6.44
CA ASN A 236 35.38 -16.11 7.71
C ASN A 236 33.90 -16.50 7.49
N ILE A 237 33.60 -17.80 7.52
CA ILE A 237 32.26 -18.35 7.33
C ILE A 237 31.50 -18.55 8.65
N ASN A 238 32.06 -18.17 9.78
CA ASN A 238 31.44 -18.38 11.08
C ASN A 238 30.48 -17.21 11.44
N ILE A 239 29.18 -17.44 11.29
CA ILE A 239 28.17 -16.46 11.66
C ILE A 239 27.82 -16.64 13.14
N ASN A 240 28.07 -15.63 13.97
CA ASN A 240 27.66 -15.59 15.37
C ASN A 240 26.29 -14.90 15.50
N ALA A 241 25.20 -15.63 15.17
CA ALA A 241 23.84 -15.11 15.20
C ALA A 241 22.93 -15.90 16.13
N GLU A 242 22.05 -15.20 16.80
CA GLU A 242 20.84 -15.73 17.43
C GLU A 242 19.66 -15.56 16.49
N VAL A 243 18.76 -16.56 16.43
CA VAL A 243 17.55 -16.47 15.60
C VAL A 243 16.33 -16.54 16.53
N ILE A 244 15.48 -15.52 16.48
CA ILE A 244 14.34 -15.35 17.38
C ILE A 244 13.05 -15.37 16.57
N SER A 245 12.07 -16.18 17.02
CA SER A 245 10.72 -16.18 16.47
C SER A 245 9.78 -15.34 17.33
N THR A 246 8.87 -14.61 16.67
CA THR A 246 7.78 -13.87 17.31
C THR A 246 6.44 -14.33 16.76
N GLN A 247 5.36 -14.11 17.51
CA GLN A 247 4.01 -14.35 16.99
C GLN A 247 3.58 -13.23 16.07
N GLU A 248 3.72 -11.97 16.48
CA GLU A 248 3.29 -10.82 15.72
C GLU A 248 4.48 -10.01 15.15
N ARG A 249 4.23 -9.34 14.00
CA ARG A 249 5.27 -8.53 13.35
C ARG A 249 5.79 -7.41 14.26
N TYR A 250 4.89 -6.75 14.99
CA TYR A 250 5.26 -5.63 15.85
C TYR A 250 6.08 -6.03 17.08
N GLU A 251 6.04 -7.29 17.50
CA GLU A 251 6.87 -7.83 18.57
C GLU A 251 8.37 -7.83 18.23
N GLN A 252 8.70 -7.75 16.94
CA GLN A 252 10.08 -7.62 16.52
C GLN A 252 10.72 -6.30 16.96
N ILE A 253 9.92 -5.24 17.20
CA ILE A 253 10.43 -3.92 17.60
C ILE A 253 11.08 -3.97 19.00
N PRO A 254 10.38 -4.40 20.07
CA PRO A 254 11.02 -4.48 21.40
C PRO A 254 12.19 -5.47 21.44
N LEU A 255 12.11 -6.57 20.68
CA LEU A 255 13.22 -7.52 20.61
C LEU A 255 14.43 -6.93 19.89
N ALA A 256 14.23 -6.13 18.86
CA ALA A 256 15.31 -5.42 18.19
C ALA A 256 15.98 -4.40 19.13
N PHE A 257 15.19 -3.64 19.90
CA PHE A 257 15.75 -2.73 20.91
C PHE A 257 16.49 -3.49 22.02
N SER A 258 15.93 -4.59 22.53
CA SER A 258 16.61 -5.44 23.52
C SER A 258 17.93 -6.01 22.98
N ALA A 259 17.93 -6.50 21.74
CA ALA A 259 19.15 -7.00 21.11
C ALA A 259 20.23 -5.92 20.95
N ILE A 260 19.82 -4.70 20.57
CA ILE A 260 20.72 -3.55 20.50
C ILE A 260 21.27 -3.20 21.88
N GLU A 261 20.42 -3.15 22.91
CA GLU A 261 20.83 -2.88 24.30
C GLU A 261 21.83 -3.94 24.79
N ASP A 262 21.57 -5.22 24.56
CA ASP A 262 22.48 -6.31 24.89
C ASP A 262 23.83 -6.20 24.20
N MET A 263 23.83 -5.78 22.92
CA MET A 263 25.08 -5.54 22.17
C MET A 263 25.87 -4.38 22.78
N VAL A 264 25.22 -3.28 23.12
CA VAL A 264 25.83 -2.11 23.77
C VAL A 264 26.41 -2.50 25.15
N ASN A 265 25.60 -3.22 25.94
CA ASN A 265 26.01 -3.69 27.28
C ASN A 265 27.23 -4.67 27.21
N SER A 266 27.36 -5.41 26.09
CA SER A 266 28.51 -6.27 25.83
C SER A 266 29.78 -5.51 25.38
N GLY A 267 29.71 -4.16 25.24
CA GLY A 267 30.83 -3.28 24.88
C GLY A 267 30.91 -2.95 23.37
N ILE A 268 29.92 -3.23 22.57
CA ILE A 268 29.85 -2.80 21.15
C ILE A 268 29.45 -1.32 21.10
N ASP A 269 30.24 -0.50 20.41
CA ASP A 269 29.91 0.91 20.21
C ASP A 269 28.57 1.01 19.38
N PRO A 270 27.56 1.76 19.86
CA PRO A 270 26.30 1.95 19.12
C PRO A 270 26.48 2.40 17.66
N LYS A 271 27.55 3.13 17.34
CA LYS A 271 27.85 3.55 15.95
C LYS A 271 28.20 2.38 15.04
N ASN A 272 28.68 1.28 15.60
CA ASN A 272 29.04 0.06 14.90
C ASN A 272 27.91 -0.97 14.92
N ILE A 273 26.68 -0.57 15.32
CA ILE A 273 25.49 -1.42 15.30
C ILE A 273 24.58 -0.97 14.15
N VAL A 274 24.08 -1.95 13.40
CA VAL A 274 23.09 -1.73 12.34
C VAL A 274 21.82 -2.51 12.60
N LEU A 275 20.67 -1.86 12.40
CA LEU A 275 19.37 -2.48 12.28
C LEU A 275 18.98 -2.52 10.80
N ILE A 276 18.85 -3.70 10.25
CA ILE A 276 18.48 -3.91 8.83
C ILE A 276 16.99 -4.12 8.72
N LEU A 277 16.34 -3.31 7.88
CA LEU A 277 14.93 -3.41 7.52
C LEU A 277 14.82 -3.93 6.08
N PRO A 278 14.53 -5.23 5.87
CA PRO A 278 14.30 -5.77 4.54
C PRO A 278 13.07 -5.14 3.86
N ASP A 279 12.03 -4.87 4.63
CA ASP A 279 10.87 -4.09 4.23
C ASP A 279 10.95 -2.69 4.87
N GLU A 280 11.32 -1.70 4.06
CA GLU A 280 11.48 -0.31 4.51
C GLU A 280 10.19 0.32 5.03
N SER A 281 9.01 -0.23 4.69
CA SER A 281 7.73 0.25 5.23
C SER A 281 7.66 0.10 6.76
N PHE A 282 8.43 -0.82 7.34
CA PHE A 282 8.50 -1.04 8.79
C PHE A 282 9.24 0.10 9.54
N LYS A 283 9.97 0.95 8.82
CA LYS A 283 10.63 2.16 9.33
C LYS A 283 9.71 3.01 10.20
N ASN A 284 8.49 3.26 9.72
CA ASN A 284 7.53 4.15 10.41
C ASN A 284 7.17 3.64 11.81
N SER A 285 7.10 2.32 11.98
CA SER A 285 6.85 1.71 13.29
C SER A 285 8.05 1.88 14.22
N PHE A 286 9.27 1.68 13.74
CA PHE A 286 10.48 1.93 14.52
C PHE A 286 10.62 3.40 14.92
N VAL A 287 10.30 4.34 14.02
CA VAL A 287 10.27 5.79 14.34
C VAL A 287 9.30 6.09 15.47
N LEU A 288 8.12 5.47 15.48
CA LEU A 288 7.09 5.68 16.50
C LEU A 288 7.56 5.25 17.88
N TYR A 289 8.33 4.16 17.98
CA TYR A 289 8.77 3.58 19.25
C TYR A 289 10.17 4.01 19.68
N ASP A 290 10.92 4.74 18.85
CA ASP A 290 12.24 5.31 19.20
C ASP A 290 12.10 6.61 20.02
N LYS A 291 11.64 6.48 21.25
CA LYS A 291 11.36 7.60 22.17
C LYS A 291 12.57 8.52 22.43
N TYR A 292 13.77 7.94 22.41
CA TYR A 292 15.01 8.64 22.76
C TYR A 292 15.85 9.04 21.57
N ASN A 293 15.34 8.86 20.35
CA ASN A 293 16.05 9.14 19.10
C ASN A 293 17.42 8.43 19.02
N ASN A 294 17.48 7.17 19.43
CA ASN A 294 18.68 6.35 19.38
C ASN A 294 19.01 5.86 17.96
N LEU A 295 17.98 5.79 17.11
CA LEU A 295 18.08 5.28 15.74
C LEU A 295 18.35 6.43 14.76
N ASN A 296 19.24 6.17 13.80
CA ASN A 296 19.56 7.03 12.67
C ASN A 296 19.15 6.33 11.37
N PHE A 297 18.07 6.78 10.77
CA PHE A 297 17.51 6.19 9.55
C PHE A 297 18.28 6.65 8.32
N ALA A 298 19.20 5.82 7.85
CA ALA A 298 20.06 6.10 6.69
C ALA A 298 19.29 6.37 5.40
N MET A 299 18.12 5.75 5.25
CA MET A 299 17.20 5.96 4.14
C MET A 299 16.45 7.31 4.21
N GLY A 300 16.63 8.07 5.29
CA GLY A 300 15.94 9.34 5.52
C GLY A 300 14.42 9.16 5.72
N TYR A 301 13.71 10.26 5.62
CA TYR A 301 12.25 10.30 5.68
C TYR A 301 11.68 10.63 4.31
N ASP A 302 10.66 9.89 3.91
CA ASP A 302 9.99 10.18 2.65
C ASP A 302 9.19 11.49 2.75
N TYR A 303 9.41 12.42 1.83
CA TYR A 303 8.64 13.67 1.76
C TYR A 303 7.13 13.39 1.65
N SER A 304 6.76 12.22 1.10
CA SER A 304 5.39 11.73 1.00
C SER A 304 4.67 11.56 2.35
N MET A 305 5.40 11.51 3.47
CA MET A 305 4.83 11.48 4.82
C MET A 305 4.51 12.89 5.35
N GLY A 306 5.04 13.93 4.71
CA GLY A 306 4.86 15.32 5.10
C GLY A 306 3.45 15.86 4.87
N ARG A 307 3.08 16.90 5.64
CA ARG A 307 1.76 17.53 5.59
C ARG A 307 1.42 18.03 4.18
N ILE A 308 2.35 18.72 3.51
CA ILE A 308 2.13 19.29 2.17
C ILE A 308 1.79 18.20 1.17
N TYR A 309 2.60 17.13 1.11
CA TYR A 309 2.34 16.00 0.24
C TYR A 309 0.98 15.35 0.51
N LYS A 310 0.65 15.10 1.79
CA LYS A 310 -0.65 14.53 2.17
C LYS A 310 -1.83 15.45 1.85
N SER A 311 -1.62 16.76 1.88
CA SER A 311 -2.60 17.75 1.44
C SER A 311 -2.88 17.64 -0.06
N LEU A 312 -1.82 17.51 -0.87
CA LEU A 312 -1.94 17.33 -2.32
C LEU A 312 -2.63 16.00 -2.68
N GLU A 313 -2.29 14.91 -1.96
CA GLU A 313 -3.01 13.64 -2.11
C GLU A 313 -4.50 13.78 -1.77
N ALA A 314 -4.84 14.50 -0.70
CA ALA A 314 -6.23 14.75 -0.31
C ALA A 314 -6.99 15.53 -1.38
N ILE A 315 -6.37 16.55 -1.99
CA ILE A 315 -6.96 17.30 -3.12
C ILE A 315 -7.19 16.37 -4.32
N LYS A 316 -6.21 15.55 -4.65
CA LYS A 316 -6.33 14.59 -5.77
C LYS A 316 -7.47 13.61 -5.57
N LEU A 317 -7.59 13.02 -4.38
CA LEU A 317 -8.66 12.09 -4.04
C LEU A 317 -10.03 12.78 -4.10
N TYR A 318 -10.13 13.99 -3.56
CA TYR A 318 -11.35 14.78 -3.62
C TYR A 318 -11.77 15.08 -5.07
N TRP A 319 -10.86 15.50 -5.94
CA TRP A 319 -11.14 15.75 -7.35
C TRP A 319 -11.50 14.49 -8.16
N GLN A 320 -11.15 13.32 -7.67
CA GLN A 320 -11.53 12.05 -8.29
C GLN A 320 -12.91 11.56 -7.87
N SER A 321 -13.31 11.81 -6.62
CA SER A 321 -14.52 11.25 -6.01
C SER A 321 -15.65 12.27 -5.83
N PHE A 322 -15.31 13.52 -5.52
CA PHE A 322 -16.24 14.57 -5.03
C PHE A 322 -17.08 14.11 -3.83
N ASP A 323 -16.57 13.16 -3.03
CA ASP A 323 -17.28 12.54 -1.92
C ASP A 323 -17.17 13.39 -0.63
N ALA A 324 -18.21 13.28 0.24
CA ALA A 324 -18.25 13.92 1.54
C ALA A 324 -17.10 13.52 2.48
N ASN A 325 -16.65 12.25 2.40
CA ASN A 325 -15.54 11.78 3.21
C ASN A 325 -14.21 12.45 2.82
N ASP A 326 -14.01 12.69 1.53
CA ASP A 326 -12.81 13.37 1.05
C ASP A 326 -12.85 14.87 1.38
N LYS A 327 -14.06 15.50 1.45
CA LYS A 327 -14.22 16.83 2.03
C LYS A 327 -13.76 16.89 3.49
N HIS A 328 -14.11 15.92 4.32
CA HIS A 328 -13.62 15.84 5.70
C HIS A 328 -12.10 15.64 5.79
N ARG A 329 -11.51 14.94 4.81
CA ARG A 329 -10.05 14.81 4.72
C ARG A 329 -9.38 16.13 4.41
N LEU A 330 -9.91 16.94 3.49
CA LEU A 330 -9.42 18.29 3.19
C LEU A 330 -9.46 19.20 4.44
N LEU A 331 -10.55 19.17 5.20
CA LEU A 331 -10.68 19.96 6.43
C LEU A 331 -9.62 19.59 7.48
N ARG A 332 -9.16 18.34 7.53
CA ARG A 332 -8.05 17.92 8.41
C ARG A 332 -6.73 18.64 8.10
N TYR A 333 -6.55 19.05 6.85
CA TYR A 333 -5.37 19.78 6.37
C TYR A 333 -5.61 21.29 6.25
N ASP A 334 -6.72 21.79 6.77
CA ASP A 334 -7.16 23.20 6.70
C ASP A 334 -7.39 23.72 5.27
N ILE A 335 -7.72 22.83 4.34
CA ILE A 335 -8.00 23.17 2.95
C ILE A 335 -9.50 23.46 2.80
N LYS A 336 -9.81 24.64 2.29
CA LYS A 336 -11.18 25.07 2.02
C LYS A 336 -11.65 24.44 0.71
N PHE A 337 -12.59 23.51 0.79
CA PHE A 337 -13.10 22.81 -0.40
C PHE A 337 -13.87 23.72 -1.35
N GLU A 338 -14.42 24.86 -0.86
CA GLU A 338 -15.14 25.84 -1.70
C GLU A 338 -14.22 26.43 -2.78
N ILE A 339 -12.92 26.55 -2.52
CA ILE A 339 -11.94 27.01 -3.52
C ILE A 339 -11.77 25.95 -4.61
N LEU A 340 -11.78 24.68 -4.23
CA LEU A 340 -11.59 23.55 -5.14
C LEU A 340 -12.86 23.28 -5.97
N ASP A 341 -14.04 23.45 -5.41
CA ASP A 341 -15.33 23.28 -6.09
C ASP A 341 -15.54 24.31 -7.22
N GLY A 342 -14.88 25.47 -7.12
CA GLY A 342 -14.93 26.51 -8.16
C GLY A 342 -14.01 26.28 -9.36
N ILE A 343 -13.18 25.22 -9.34
CA ILE A 343 -12.20 24.95 -10.38
C ILE A 343 -12.74 23.90 -11.38
N ASP A 344 -12.71 24.24 -12.66
CA ASP A 344 -12.88 23.25 -13.71
C ASP A 344 -11.58 22.42 -13.83
N ILE A 345 -11.59 21.24 -13.19
CA ILE A 345 -10.42 20.34 -13.11
C ILE A 345 -9.97 19.83 -14.47
N SER A 346 -10.84 19.85 -15.48
CA SER A 346 -10.56 19.39 -16.86
C SER A 346 -9.98 20.49 -17.74
N LYS A 347 -10.05 21.74 -17.28
CA LYS A 347 -9.52 22.88 -18.01
C LYS A 347 -8.01 22.75 -18.21
N LYS A 348 -7.58 22.85 -19.45
CA LYS A 348 -6.16 22.86 -19.80
C LYS A 348 -5.53 24.21 -19.42
N ILE A 349 -4.46 24.13 -18.64
CA ILE A 349 -3.70 25.28 -18.13
C ILE A 349 -2.20 25.05 -18.34
N THR A 350 -1.42 26.12 -18.30
CA THR A 350 0.04 26.03 -18.29
C THR A 350 0.55 25.67 -16.90
N ILE A 351 1.80 25.22 -16.82
CA ILE A 351 2.42 24.82 -15.55
C ILE A 351 2.57 26.00 -14.58
N GLU A 352 2.79 27.23 -15.10
CA GLU A 352 2.89 28.44 -14.27
C GLU A 352 1.57 28.76 -13.56
N VAL A 353 0.43 28.59 -14.25
CA VAL A 353 -0.90 28.77 -13.65
C VAL A 353 -1.15 27.73 -12.58
N PHE A 354 -0.71 26.48 -12.81
CA PHE A 354 -0.81 25.42 -11.82
C PHE A 354 0.03 25.71 -10.56
N PHE A 355 1.28 26.14 -10.71
CA PHE A 355 2.12 26.44 -9.56
C PHE A 355 1.64 27.68 -8.78
N ARG A 356 1.11 28.70 -9.44
CA ARG A 356 0.44 29.83 -8.74
C ARG A 356 -0.74 29.34 -7.91
N PHE A 357 -1.53 28.44 -8.47
CA PHE A 357 -2.64 27.85 -7.71
C PHE A 357 -2.15 27.09 -6.46
N LEU A 358 -1.05 26.34 -6.51
CA LEU A 358 -0.47 25.70 -5.33
C LEU A 358 0.08 26.70 -4.31
N ASP A 359 0.68 27.79 -4.79
CA ASP A 359 1.20 28.88 -3.94
C ASP A 359 0.07 29.61 -3.22
N ASP A 360 -1.02 29.92 -3.91
CA ASP A 360 -2.25 30.50 -3.33
C ASP A 360 -2.84 29.63 -2.22
N LEU A 361 -2.64 28.31 -2.28
CA LEU A 361 -3.01 27.35 -1.24
C LEU A 361 -1.93 27.12 -0.17
N CYS A 362 -0.78 27.77 -0.26
CA CYS A 362 0.41 27.54 0.58
C CYS A 362 0.88 26.07 0.54
N LEU A 363 0.79 25.40 -0.63
CA LEU A 363 1.14 23.98 -0.82
C LEU A 363 2.35 23.77 -1.76
N LEU A 364 3.04 24.83 -2.15
CA LEU A 364 4.16 24.72 -3.09
C LEU A 364 5.50 24.35 -2.42
N ASP A 365 5.75 24.67 -1.18
CA ASP A 365 7.00 24.40 -0.41
C ASP A 365 8.30 24.87 -1.10
N CYS A 366 8.19 25.84 -2.01
CA CYS A 366 9.32 26.52 -2.65
C CYS A 366 8.84 27.88 -3.19
N PRO A 367 9.74 28.88 -3.40
CA PRO A 367 9.34 30.16 -3.93
C PRO A 367 9.03 30.04 -5.43
N LEU A 368 8.05 30.83 -5.92
CA LEU A 368 7.79 30.96 -7.36
C LEU A 368 8.91 31.73 -8.08
N GLU A 369 9.40 32.80 -7.43
CA GLU A 369 10.47 33.67 -7.92
C GLU A 369 11.29 34.17 -6.73
N GLY A 370 12.60 34.35 -6.94
CA GLY A 370 13.49 34.96 -5.93
C GLY A 370 14.34 33.96 -5.16
N ASP A 371 14.94 34.42 -4.08
CA ASP A 371 15.85 33.63 -3.25
C ASP A 371 15.10 32.64 -2.37
N MET A 372 15.67 31.45 -2.22
CA MET A 372 15.18 30.43 -1.31
C MET A 372 15.17 30.91 0.14
N LEU A 373 14.06 30.75 0.83
CA LEU A 373 13.98 30.97 2.28
C LEU A 373 14.40 29.70 3.04
N PRO A 374 14.98 29.84 4.24
CA PRO A 374 15.37 28.67 5.05
C PRO A 374 14.22 27.69 5.38
N SER A 375 12.98 28.14 5.23
CA SER A 375 11.77 27.32 5.45
C SER A 375 11.38 26.45 4.25
N HIS A 376 11.96 26.71 3.09
CA HIS A 376 11.66 25.97 1.86
C HIS A 376 12.59 24.76 1.66
N ASN A 377 12.12 23.78 0.90
CA ASN A 377 12.86 22.56 0.63
C ASN A 377 13.62 22.67 -0.70
N ASP A 378 14.97 22.69 -0.66
CA ASP A 378 15.83 22.79 -1.83
C ASP A 378 15.51 21.72 -2.89
N LYS A 379 15.25 20.47 -2.46
CA LYS A 379 14.95 19.36 -3.37
C LYS A 379 13.59 19.56 -4.08
N VAL A 380 12.62 20.17 -3.38
CA VAL A 380 11.32 20.53 -4.00
C VAL A 380 11.52 21.63 -5.05
N TYR A 381 12.35 22.63 -4.74
CA TYR A 381 12.68 23.71 -5.66
C TYR A 381 13.39 23.22 -6.92
N GLU A 382 14.32 22.27 -6.79
CA GLU A 382 14.95 21.62 -7.96
C GLU A 382 13.90 20.94 -8.87
N LYS A 383 12.93 20.21 -8.28
CA LYS A 383 11.84 19.59 -9.05
C LYS A 383 10.93 20.63 -9.71
N TYR A 384 10.64 21.71 -9.00
CA TYR A 384 9.87 22.84 -9.55
C TYR A 384 10.54 23.43 -10.80
N LEU A 385 11.83 23.79 -10.72
CA LEU A 385 12.59 24.35 -11.84
C LEU A 385 12.69 23.37 -13.02
N LEU A 386 12.90 22.08 -12.70
CA LEU A 386 12.97 21.02 -13.70
C LEU A 386 11.66 20.92 -14.49
N LEU A 387 10.52 20.85 -13.80
CA LEU A 387 9.22 20.76 -14.46
C LEU A 387 8.88 21.99 -15.27
N GLN A 388 9.20 23.19 -14.78
CA GLN A 388 9.02 24.43 -15.57
C GLN A 388 9.80 24.40 -16.88
N ARG A 389 11.07 23.96 -16.83
CA ARG A 389 11.92 23.87 -18.03
C ARG A 389 11.36 22.89 -19.07
N ILE A 390 10.91 21.70 -18.59
CA ILE A 390 10.50 20.60 -19.47
C ILE A 390 9.11 20.84 -20.08
N PHE A 391 8.20 21.40 -19.31
CA PHE A 391 6.79 21.50 -19.68
C PHE A 391 6.35 22.91 -20.13
N VAL A 392 7.28 23.79 -20.47
CA VAL A 392 7.00 25.18 -20.83
C VAL A 392 5.94 25.34 -21.95
N SER A 393 5.89 24.42 -22.90
CA SER A 393 4.94 24.43 -24.03
C SER A 393 3.70 23.57 -23.85
N HIS A 394 3.59 22.87 -22.71
CA HIS A 394 2.50 21.92 -22.48
C HIS A 394 1.32 22.57 -21.76
N GLN A 395 0.13 22.15 -22.14
CA GLN A 395 -1.12 22.50 -21.46
C GLN A 395 -1.83 21.23 -21.03
N LEU A 396 -1.95 21.01 -19.72
CA LEU A 396 -2.60 19.85 -19.11
C LEU A 396 -3.74 20.29 -18.19
N SER A 397 -4.58 19.35 -17.83
CA SER A 397 -5.64 19.62 -16.85
C SER A 397 -5.05 19.81 -15.45
N TYR A 398 -5.81 20.44 -14.53
CA TYR A 398 -5.39 20.60 -13.13
C TYR A 398 -5.06 19.26 -12.46
N ILE A 399 -5.87 18.23 -12.70
CA ILE A 399 -5.67 16.91 -12.10
C ILE A 399 -4.44 16.19 -12.68
N ASP A 400 -4.11 16.42 -13.95
CA ASP A 400 -2.91 15.85 -14.56
C ASP A 400 -1.65 16.53 -14.02
N TRP A 401 -1.63 17.86 -13.93
CA TRP A 401 -0.53 18.59 -13.29
C TRP A 401 -0.31 18.16 -11.86
N LEU A 402 -1.39 18.04 -11.08
CA LEU A 402 -1.32 17.59 -9.70
C LEU A 402 -0.75 16.17 -9.61
N SER A 403 -1.12 15.29 -10.53
CA SER A 403 -0.62 13.91 -10.56
C SER A 403 0.87 13.84 -10.90
N ILE A 404 1.34 14.66 -11.85
CA ILE A 404 2.77 14.76 -12.21
C ILE A 404 3.56 15.36 -11.03
N TRP A 405 3.04 16.41 -10.41
CA TRP A 405 3.69 17.06 -9.27
C TRP A 405 3.83 16.13 -8.07
N ILE A 406 2.74 15.47 -7.66
CA ILE A 406 2.75 14.48 -6.58
C ILE A 406 3.79 13.39 -6.85
N LYS A 407 3.88 12.87 -8.08
CA LYS A 407 4.89 11.87 -8.44
C LYS A 407 6.30 12.45 -8.33
N ALA A 408 6.54 13.65 -8.83
CA ALA A 408 7.87 14.27 -8.83
C ALA A 408 8.42 14.52 -7.42
N ILE A 409 7.56 15.02 -6.50
CA ILE A 409 7.97 15.28 -5.12
C ILE A 409 7.89 14.03 -4.22
N GLY A 410 7.13 13.00 -4.61
CA GLY A 410 7.02 11.74 -3.86
C GLY A 410 8.31 10.92 -3.83
N GLU A 411 9.25 11.19 -4.74
CA GLU A 411 10.58 10.56 -4.80
C GLU A 411 11.60 11.25 -3.88
N ILE A 412 11.24 12.38 -3.27
CA ILE A 412 12.15 13.15 -2.41
C ILE A 412 12.26 12.47 -1.05
N THR A 413 13.51 12.29 -0.60
CA THR A 413 13.84 11.87 0.76
C THR A 413 14.52 13.01 1.52
N ILE A 414 14.16 13.15 2.80
CA ILE A 414 14.72 14.15 3.72
C ILE A 414 15.64 13.42 4.68
N ASP A 415 16.86 13.95 4.88
CA ASP A 415 17.84 13.32 5.76
C ASP A 415 17.35 13.31 7.22
N ASP A 416 17.69 12.24 7.97
CA ASP A 416 17.41 12.16 9.39
C ASP A 416 18.43 13.01 10.17
N ILE A 417 17.96 14.09 10.78
CA ILE A 417 18.76 15.04 11.56
C ILE A 417 18.69 14.80 13.07
N ARG A 418 18.01 13.77 13.55
CA ARG A 418 17.77 13.53 14.98
C ARG A 418 19.04 13.12 15.74
N GLY A 419 20.07 12.66 15.04
CA GLY A 419 21.39 12.41 15.63
C GLY A 419 21.53 11.08 16.36
N GLY A 420 20.67 10.10 16.10
CA GLY A 420 20.79 8.74 16.61
C GLY A 420 22.11 8.09 16.23
N LYS A 421 22.60 7.16 17.07
CA LYS A 421 23.88 6.49 16.88
C LYS A 421 23.77 5.15 16.18
N VAL A 422 22.71 4.37 16.47
CA VAL A 422 22.46 3.09 15.84
C VAL A 422 21.90 3.32 14.44
N THR A 423 22.56 2.79 13.43
CA THR A 423 22.13 2.99 12.05
C THR A 423 21.00 2.04 11.66
N VAL A 424 19.95 2.57 11.01
CA VAL A 424 18.86 1.80 10.41
C VAL A 424 18.92 1.95 8.89
N MET A 425 18.95 0.83 8.15
CA MET A 425 19.05 0.87 6.68
C MET A 425 18.52 -0.41 6.03
N GLY A 426 18.32 -0.36 4.72
CA GLY A 426 18.10 -1.56 3.90
C GLY A 426 19.39 -2.39 3.72
N ALA A 427 19.21 -3.63 3.27
CA ALA A 427 20.35 -4.54 3.10
C ALA A 427 21.36 -4.04 2.03
N LEU A 428 20.88 -3.44 0.94
CA LEU A 428 21.74 -2.95 -0.15
C LEU A 428 22.71 -1.84 0.30
N GLU A 429 22.33 -1.07 1.30
CA GLU A 429 23.11 0.05 1.82
C GLU A 429 24.24 -0.39 2.76
N THR A 430 24.20 -1.66 3.23
CA THR A 430 25.26 -2.22 4.09
C THR A 430 26.55 -2.53 3.33
N ARG A 431 26.51 -2.55 2.01
CA ARG A 431 27.65 -2.92 1.17
C ARG A 431 28.87 -2.03 1.42
N GLY A 432 30.01 -2.66 1.64
CA GLY A 432 31.28 -1.99 1.88
C GLY A 432 31.44 -1.41 3.28
N VAL A 433 30.51 -1.67 4.20
CA VAL A 433 30.58 -1.23 5.60
C VAL A 433 30.65 -2.44 6.51
N VAL A 434 31.53 -2.39 7.50
CA VAL A 434 31.66 -3.43 8.54
C VAL A 434 30.95 -2.95 9.80
N PHE A 435 30.07 -3.78 10.33
CA PHE A 435 29.39 -3.55 11.60
C PHE A 435 29.79 -4.62 12.62
N ASP A 436 30.00 -4.21 13.85
CA ASP A 436 30.29 -5.12 14.96
C ASP A 436 29.03 -5.81 15.49
N GLY A 437 27.86 -5.09 15.45
CA GLY A 437 26.56 -5.59 15.83
C GLY A 437 25.57 -5.49 14.67
N VAL A 438 24.81 -6.57 14.42
CA VAL A 438 23.81 -6.61 13.35
C VAL A 438 22.49 -7.15 13.88
N VAL A 439 21.41 -6.40 13.69
CA VAL A 439 20.05 -6.86 13.96
C VAL A 439 19.27 -6.86 12.64
N VAL A 440 18.64 -7.97 12.30
CA VAL A 440 17.81 -8.07 11.09
C VAL A 440 16.39 -8.48 11.49
N VAL A 441 15.40 -7.71 11.11
CA VAL A 441 13.97 -8.01 11.32
C VAL A 441 13.33 -8.52 10.04
N ASP A 442 12.07 -8.97 10.11
CA ASP A 442 11.32 -9.50 8.96
C ASP A 442 12.09 -10.56 8.15
N PHE A 443 12.84 -11.45 8.84
CA PHE A 443 13.58 -12.50 8.16
C PHE A 443 12.69 -13.67 7.74
N ASN A 444 11.61 -13.30 7.06
CA ASN A 444 10.55 -14.18 6.61
C ASN A 444 10.71 -14.57 5.13
N GLU A 445 10.17 -15.75 4.78
CA GLU A 445 10.11 -16.20 3.39
C GLU A 445 9.37 -15.17 2.52
N GLY A 446 9.98 -14.83 1.38
CA GLY A 446 9.44 -13.83 0.46
C GLY A 446 9.74 -12.37 0.82
N VAL A 447 10.29 -12.11 2.02
CA VAL A 447 10.77 -10.80 2.45
C VAL A 447 12.31 -10.78 2.48
N THR A 448 12.93 -11.81 3.02
CA THR A 448 14.38 -11.96 3.07
C THR A 448 14.81 -13.35 2.58
N PRO A 449 15.34 -13.47 1.37
CA PRO A 449 15.45 -12.44 0.35
C PRO A 449 14.08 -12.01 -0.20
N ALA A 450 13.98 -10.76 -0.66
CA ALA A 450 12.76 -10.25 -1.27
C ALA A 450 12.46 -10.98 -2.58
N LEU A 451 11.20 -11.33 -2.78
CA LEU A 451 10.77 -11.89 -4.06
C LEU A 451 10.91 -10.82 -5.16
N PRO A 452 11.65 -11.10 -6.23
CA PRO A 452 11.75 -10.15 -7.32
C PRO A 452 10.37 -9.90 -7.94
N SER A 453 10.08 -8.66 -8.28
CA SER A 453 8.85 -8.29 -8.99
C SER A 453 8.71 -9.12 -10.27
N LYS A 454 7.44 -9.41 -10.63
CA LYS A 454 7.14 -10.14 -11.88
C LYS A 454 7.68 -9.33 -13.07
N ASP A 455 8.50 -9.97 -13.90
CA ASP A 455 8.97 -9.36 -15.15
C ASP A 455 7.77 -9.10 -16.07
N GLN A 456 7.72 -7.90 -16.62
CA GLN A 456 6.60 -7.47 -17.47
C GLN A 456 6.78 -7.89 -18.93
N PHE A 457 8.03 -8.11 -19.38
CA PHE A 457 8.37 -8.27 -20.79
C PHE A 457 8.88 -9.64 -21.15
N LEU A 458 9.58 -10.34 -20.23
CA LEU A 458 10.22 -11.61 -20.51
C LEU A 458 9.86 -12.68 -19.48
N ASN A 459 9.74 -13.91 -19.91
CA ASN A 459 9.67 -15.06 -19.01
C ASN A 459 11.08 -15.51 -18.56
N SER A 460 11.14 -16.39 -17.56
CA SER A 460 12.43 -16.87 -17.00
C SER A 460 13.24 -17.70 -18.01
N SER A 461 12.58 -18.38 -18.97
CA SER A 461 13.25 -19.19 -19.98
C SER A 461 14.01 -18.33 -20.98
N ILE A 462 13.35 -17.27 -21.50
CA ILE A 462 13.98 -16.31 -22.43
C ILE A 462 15.15 -15.60 -21.74
N ARG A 463 14.97 -15.18 -20.47
CA ARG A 463 16.08 -14.56 -19.73
C ARG A 463 17.30 -15.46 -19.59
N ALA A 464 17.08 -16.74 -19.23
CA ALA A 464 18.16 -17.72 -19.11
C ALA A 464 18.83 -17.98 -20.47
N GLY A 465 18.03 -18.19 -21.54
CA GLY A 465 18.52 -18.43 -22.90
C GLY A 465 19.34 -17.24 -23.45
N ALA A 466 18.93 -16.01 -23.14
CA ALA A 466 19.66 -14.79 -23.52
C ALA A 466 20.79 -14.41 -22.56
N SER A 467 21.10 -15.21 -21.54
CA SER A 467 22.13 -14.95 -20.51
C SER A 467 21.87 -13.71 -19.65
N LEU A 468 20.63 -13.22 -19.61
CA LEU A 468 20.22 -12.14 -18.70
C LEU A 468 20.13 -12.64 -17.26
N PRO A 469 20.34 -11.77 -16.23
CA PRO A 469 20.14 -12.15 -14.85
C PRO A 469 18.72 -12.68 -14.58
N THR A 470 18.64 -13.87 -14.00
CA THR A 470 17.40 -14.55 -13.67
C THR A 470 16.88 -14.13 -12.28
N LYS A 471 15.71 -14.63 -11.89
CA LYS A 471 15.21 -14.46 -10.52
C LYS A 471 16.14 -15.06 -9.48
N SER A 472 16.67 -16.26 -9.75
CA SER A 472 17.62 -16.94 -8.87
C SER A 472 18.93 -16.17 -8.72
N ASP A 473 19.43 -15.53 -9.77
CA ASP A 473 20.65 -14.71 -9.70
C ASP A 473 20.43 -13.47 -8.81
N ARG A 474 19.27 -12.83 -8.93
CA ARG A 474 18.89 -11.66 -8.08
C ARG A 474 18.69 -12.06 -6.62
N GLU A 475 18.08 -13.24 -6.39
CA GLU A 475 17.94 -13.81 -5.04
C GLU A 475 19.30 -14.16 -4.43
N ALA A 476 20.18 -14.79 -5.20
CA ALA A 476 21.54 -15.14 -4.78
C ALA A 476 22.36 -13.89 -4.42
N LEU A 477 22.23 -12.81 -5.21
CA LEU A 477 22.86 -11.53 -4.90
C LEU A 477 22.42 -10.97 -3.54
N GLN A 478 21.12 -11.00 -3.24
CA GLN A 478 20.60 -10.54 -1.95
C GLN A 478 21.13 -11.43 -0.81
N LYS A 479 21.11 -12.76 -0.99
CA LYS A 479 21.66 -13.71 -0.02
C LYS A 479 23.15 -13.44 0.26
N GLN A 480 23.94 -13.11 -0.76
CA GLN A 480 25.35 -12.75 -0.60
C GLN A 480 25.51 -11.50 0.29
N ILE A 481 24.68 -10.48 0.10
CA ILE A 481 24.76 -9.25 0.90
C ILE A 481 24.45 -9.54 2.37
N TYR A 482 23.38 -10.28 2.66
CA TYR A 482 23.06 -10.67 4.04
C TYR A 482 24.14 -11.57 4.65
N LYS A 483 24.61 -12.59 3.91
CA LYS A 483 25.70 -13.46 4.36
C LYS A 483 26.91 -12.63 4.76
N ARG A 484 27.33 -11.70 3.90
CA ARG A 484 28.52 -10.89 4.11
C ARG A 484 28.42 -10.01 5.36
N VAL A 485 27.31 -9.33 5.58
CA VAL A 485 27.13 -8.48 6.75
C VAL A 485 27.08 -9.28 8.05
N LEU A 486 26.49 -10.48 8.03
CA LEU A 486 26.40 -11.38 9.19
C LEU A 486 27.74 -12.05 9.53
N GLU A 487 28.57 -12.38 8.54
CA GLU A 487 29.92 -12.96 8.73
C GLU A 487 30.91 -11.97 9.31
N GLN A 488 30.78 -10.71 8.99
CA GLN A 488 31.64 -9.64 9.46
C GLN A 488 31.33 -9.20 10.90
N ALA A 489 30.11 -9.47 11.36
CA ALA A 489 29.63 -9.03 12.66
C ALA A 489 30.21 -9.87 13.81
N LYS A 490 30.57 -9.23 14.95
CA LYS A 490 30.90 -9.91 16.18
C LYS A 490 29.71 -10.59 16.82
N ARG A 491 28.54 -9.97 16.74
CA ARG A 491 27.25 -10.48 17.25
C ARG A 491 26.11 -10.09 16.32
N SER A 492 25.21 -11.02 16.04
CA SER A 492 24.03 -10.78 15.20
C SER A 492 22.78 -11.34 15.83
N THR A 493 21.66 -10.69 15.58
CA THR A 493 20.32 -11.15 15.97
C THR A 493 19.41 -11.10 14.74
N ILE A 494 18.79 -12.23 14.42
CA ILE A 494 17.87 -12.38 13.31
C ILE A 494 16.49 -12.63 13.88
N ILE A 495 15.49 -11.82 13.48
CA ILE A 495 14.14 -11.90 14.02
C ILE A 495 13.15 -12.10 12.86
N TYR A 496 12.18 -13.01 13.05
CA TYR A 496 11.09 -13.24 12.10
C TYR A 496 9.76 -13.45 12.83
N SER A 497 8.65 -13.16 12.14
CA SER A 497 7.30 -13.34 12.68
C SER A 497 6.60 -14.57 12.10
N THR A 498 5.69 -15.17 12.88
CA THR A 498 4.87 -16.31 12.46
C THR A 498 3.40 -15.95 12.23
N SER A 499 3.03 -14.67 12.41
CA SER A 499 1.67 -14.18 12.16
C SER A 499 1.19 -14.47 10.72
N ASN A 500 -0.10 -14.68 10.55
CA ASN A 500 -0.73 -14.94 9.26
C ASN A 500 -0.09 -16.11 8.47
N ASN A 501 0.33 -17.16 9.17
CA ASN A 501 1.02 -18.34 8.60
C ASN A 501 2.32 -18.00 7.85
N LYS A 502 2.99 -16.90 8.20
CA LYS A 502 4.31 -16.58 7.64
C LYS A 502 5.33 -17.62 8.10
N LEU A 503 6.19 -18.00 7.18
CA LEU A 503 7.27 -18.94 7.45
C LEU A 503 8.61 -18.20 7.62
N PRO A 504 9.53 -18.76 8.43
CA PRO A 504 10.91 -18.27 8.45
C PRO A 504 11.53 -18.42 7.06
N SER A 505 12.44 -17.54 6.71
CA SER A 505 13.17 -17.65 5.45
C SER A 505 13.95 -18.96 5.36
N ARG A 506 13.87 -19.66 4.24
CA ARG A 506 14.71 -20.83 3.92
C ARG A 506 16.20 -20.48 4.00
N PHE A 507 16.53 -19.22 3.85
CA PHE A 507 17.90 -18.74 3.94
C PHE A 507 18.56 -18.98 5.32
N ILE A 508 17.79 -19.07 6.43
CA ILE A 508 18.26 -19.50 7.75
C ILE A 508 18.93 -20.87 7.68
N TYR A 509 18.33 -21.80 6.95
CA TYR A 509 18.88 -23.15 6.77
C TYR A 509 20.13 -23.15 5.88
N GLU A 510 20.13 -22.34 4.83
CA GLU A 510 21.27 -22.20 3.93
C GLU A 510 22.50 -21.58 4.60
N LEU A 511 22.27 -20.75 5.65
CA LEU A 511 23.31 -20.19 6.51
C LEU A 511 23.74 -21.13 7.64
N GLY A 512 23.10 -22.29 7.82
CA GLY A 512 23.41 -23.25 8.89
C GLY A 512 22.96 -22.81 10.28
N LEU A 513 21.95 -21.92 10.38
CA LEU A 513 21.54 -21.31 11.64
C LEU A 513 20.33 -21.99 12.29
N GLN A 514 19.82 -23.10 11.73
CA GLN A 514 18.64 -23.79 12.21
C GLN A 514 18.70 -24.25 13.67
N ASN A 515 19.90 -24.55 14.18
CA ASN A 515 20.10 -24.99 15.57
C ASN A 515 20.23 -23.82 16.57
N ARG A 516 20.08 -22.58 16.10
CA ARG A 516 20.18 -21.35 16.92
C ARG A 516 18.84 -20.65 17.10
N LEU A 517 17.75 -21.33 16.75
CA LEU A 517 16.39 -20.86 16.95
C LEU A 517 16.04 -20.82 18.45
N LYS A 518 15.55 -19.67 18.88
CA LYS A 518 15.06 -19.44 20.25
C LYS A 518 13.65 -18.86 20.19
N GLU A 519 12.77 -19.34 21.05
CA GLU A 519 11.53 -18.61 21.38
C GLU A 519 11.84 -17.68 22.54
N GLN A 520 11.54 -16.41 22.40
CA GLN A 520 11.76 -15.43 23.44
C GLN A 520 10.46 -14.73 23.80
N THR A 521 10.20 -14.60 25.10
CA THR A 521 9.10 -13.78 25.60
C THR A 521 9.40 -12.31 25.37
N VAL A 522 8.45 -11.60 24.80
CA VAL A 522 8.61 -10.18 24.49
C VAL A 522 8.39 -9.35 25.75
N ASP A 523 9.35 -8.50 26.09
CA ASP A 523 9.17 -7.48 27.10
C ASP A 523 8.61 -6.19 26.46
N TYR A 524 7.33 -5.96 26.63
CA TYR A 524 6.65 -4.78 26.09
C TYR A 524 6.94 -3.48 26.86
N SER A 525 7.58 -3.55 28.03
CA SER A 525 7.88 -2.36 28.85
C SER A 525 8.81 -1.36 28.11
N LEU A 526 9.62 -1.86 27.17
CA LEU A 526 10.45 -1.02 26.29
C LEU A 526 9.64 -0.14 25.32
N LEU A 527 8.42 -0.56 24.99
CA LEU A 527 7.55 0.16 24.05
C LEU A 527 6.61 1.14 24.75
N TYR A 528 6.16 0.80 25.96
CA TYR A 528 5.15 1.55 26.68
C TYR A 528 5.75 2.32 27.85
N ASP A 529 5.22 3.52 28.09
CA ASP A 529 5.51 4.22 29.33
C ASP A 529 4.77 3.53 30.48
N THR A 530 5.51 2.88 31.37
CA THR A 530 4.96 2.17 32.54
C THR A 530 4.23 3.09 33.52
N ASN A 531 4.42 4.41 33.38
CA ASN A 531 3.68 5.41 34.16
C ASN A 531 2.38 5.86 33.50
N TYR A 532 2.08 5.38 32.29
CA TYR A 532 0.81 5.66 31.62
C TYR A 532 -0.30 4.86 32.31
N GLN A 533 -1.04 5.50 33.18
CA GLN A 533 -2.30 4.92 33.66
C GLN A 533 -3.30 4.98 32.49
N ILE A 534 -3.69 3.81 32.02
CA ILE A 534 -4.86 3.67 31.16
C ILE A 534 -6.03 4.30 31.94
N LYS A 535 -6.55 5.43 31.48
CA LYS A 535 -7.79 5.97 32.03
C LYS A 535 -8.83 4.89 31.89
N ASP A 536 -9.39 4.44 33.01
CA ASP A 536 -10.53 3.55 32.96
C ASP A 536 -11.54 4.10 31.97
N ASP A 537 -12.02 3.26 31.07
CA ASP A 537 -13.07 3.62 30.13
C ASP A 537 -14.39 3.76 30.90
N LEU A 538 -14.49 4.85 31.63
CA LEU A 538 -15.68 5.18 32.40
C LEU A 538 -16.87 5.29 31.45
N ASP A 539 -17.97 4.69 31.85
CA ASP A 539 -19.22 4.79 31.11
C ASP A 539 -19.67 6.25 31.04
N PRO A 540 -19.82 6.85 29.84
CA PRO A 540 -20.31 8.21 29.74
C PRO A 540 -21.69 8.35 30.40
N VAL A 541 -21.85 9.39 31.20
CA VAL A 541 -23.12 9.74 31.84
C VAL A 541 -23.64 11.01 31.20
N VAL A 542 -24.86 10.99 30.67
CA VAL A 542 -25.48 12.15 30.02
C VAL A 542 -26.91 12.37 30.52
N GLU A 543 -27.33 13.62 30.55
CA GLU A 543 -28.74 13.95 30.81
C GLU A 543 -29.62 13.33 29.70
N PHE A 544 -30.71 12.68 30.09
CA PHE A 544 -31.51 11.90 29.18
C PHE A 544 -33.01 12.08 29.44
N ASP A 545 -33.64 12.86 28.58
CA ASP A 545 -35.08 13.08 28.62
C ASP A 545 -35.72 12.33 27.44
N VAL A 546 -36.23 11.16 27.69
CA VAL A 546 -36.85 10.27 26.70
C VAL A 546 -38.11 10.88 26.05
N THR A 547 -38.75 11.85 26.70
CA THR A 547 -40.00 12.48 26.21
C THR A 547 -39.75 13.45 25.07
N LYS A 548 -38.54 14.00 24.98
CA LYS A 548 -38.13 14.90 23.91
C LYS A 548 -37.68 14.18 22.63
N ILE A 549 -37.51 12.87 22.71
CA ILE A 549 -36.99 12.06 21.61
C ILE A 549 -38.13 11.49 20.78
N ILE A 550 -38.01 11.56 19.48
CA ILE A 550 -38.90 10.82 18.54
C ILE A 550 -38.23 9.47 18.27
N TRP A 551 -38.81 8.41 18.84
CA TRP A 551 -38.31 7.07 18.77
C TRP A 551 -38.64 6.39 17.45
N SER A 552 -37.70 5.58 16.92
CA SER A 552 -37.98 4.60 15.88
C SER A 552 -37.78 3.19 16.45
N SER A 553 -38.29 2.15 15.77
CA SER A 553 -38.07 0.76 16.15
C SER A 553 -36.57 0.41 16.22
N SER A 554 -35.79 0.85 15.24
CA SER A 554 -34.33 0.62 15.20
C SER A 554 -33.59 1.39 16.30
N MET A 555 -34.05 2.60 16.65
CA MET A 555 -33.47 3.39 17.74
C MET A 555 -33.74 2.72 19.10
N LEU A 556 -34.98 2.26 19.33
CA LEU A 556 -35.35 1.53 20.54
C LEU A 556 -34.58 0.22 20.66
N ASN A 557 -34.49 -0.56 19.58
CA ASN A 557 -33.72 -1.79 19.56
C ASN A 557 -32.26 -1.53 19.94
N THR A 558 -31.62 -0.49 19.34
CA THR A 558 -30.24 -0.13 19.67
C THR A 558 -30.08 0.25 21.14
N TYR A 559 -31.03 1.01 21.71
CA TYR A 559 -31.04 1.40 23.13
C TYR A 559 -31.13 0.19 24.07
N LEU A 560 -32.01 -0.77 23.75
CA LEU A 560 -32.23 -1.97 24.57
C LEU A 560 -31.04 -2.94 24.46
N THR A 561 -30.42 -3.08 23.29
CA THR A 561 -29.30 -4.02 23.08
C THR A 561 -27.97 -3.50 23.61
N CYS A 562 -27.65 -2.20 23.38
CA CYS A 562 -26.38 -1.63 23.86
C CYS A 562 -26.51 -0.11 24.04
N LYS A 563 -26.47 0.35 25.30
CA LYS A 563 -26.56 1.79 25.61
C LYS A 563 -25.36 2.59 25.12
N ARG A 564 -24.16 1.98 25.05
CA ARG A 564 -22.95 2.59 24.50
C ARG A 564 -23.09 2.80 22.99
N LYS A 565 -23.63 1.82 22.24
CA LYS A 565 -23.93 1.94 20.81
C LYS A 565 -24.96 3.03 20.56
N TYR A 566 -26.03 3.08 21.39
CA TYR A 566 -27.03 4.14 21.34
C TYR A 566 -26.40 5.53 21.52
N TYR A 567 -25.53 5.68 22.54
CA TYR A 567 -24.80 6.91 22.80
C TYR A 567 -23.97 7.38 21.61
N TYR A 568 -23.17 6.49 21.01
CA TYR A 568 -22.35 6.88 19.85
C TYR A 568 -23.20 7.24 18.64
N ARG A 569 -24.22 6.43 18.33
CA ARG A 569 -24.99 6.58 17.11
C ARG A 569 -25.99 7.74 17.15
N TYR A 570 -26.70 7.91 18.27
CA TYR A 570 -27.83 8.85 18.34
C TYR A 570 -27.54 10.08 19.16
N ILE A 571 -26.69 10.01 20.18
CA ILE A 571 -26.35 11.17 21.01
C ILE A 571 -25.13 11.87 20.42
N LYS A 572 -24.04 11.16 20.18
CA LYS A 572 -22.81 11.72 19.56
C LYS A 572 -22.88 11.80 18.03
N GLN A 573 -23.86 11.16 17.40
CA GLN A 573 -24.08 11.15 15.96
C GLN A 573 -22.82 10.72 15.16
N ILE A 574 -22.02 9.81 15.71
CA ILE A 574 -20.86 9.26 15.02
C ILE A 574 -21.37 8.40 13.88
N LYS A 575 -21.01 8.77 12.66
CA LYS A 575 -21.35 7.98 11.48
C LYS A 575 -20.32 6.88 11.29
N ALA A 576 -20.79 5.65 11.15
CA ALA A 576 -19.97 4.56 10.63
C ALA A 576 -19.55 4.88 9.19
N LYS A 577 -18.43 4.31 8.72
CA LYS A 577 -18.09 4.36 7.30
C LYS A 577 -19.29 3.88 6.49
N PRO A 578 -19.69 4.58 5.39
CA PRO A 578 -20.69 4.03 4.49
C PRO A 578 -20.17 2.68 3.97
N GLU A 579 -20.97 1.65 4.06
CA GLU A 579 -20.72 0.46 3.27
C GLU A 579 -20.74 0.88 1.80
N GLU A 580 -19.69 0.57 1.05
CA GLU A 580 -19.55 0.95 -0.37
C GLU A 580 -20.61 0.32 -1.28
N GLU A 581 -21.36 -0.68 -0.78
CA GLU A 581 -22.48 -1.29 -1.48
C GLU A 581 -23.80 -1.00 -0.72
N GLN A 582 -24.77 -0.44 -1.43
CA GLN A 582 -26.13 -0.33 -0.89
C GLN A 582 -26.60 -1.72 -0.45
N ASN A 583 -27.04 -1.83 0.80
CA ASN A 583 -27.53 -3.08 1.38
C ASN A 583 -28.60 -3.70 0.46
N GLU A 584 -28.45 -4.99 0.10
CA GLU A 584 -29.38 -5.73 -0.78
C GLU A 584 -30.83 -5.60 -0.30
N GLY A 585 -31.05 -5.52 1.02
CA GLY A 585 -32.36 -5.28 1.62
C GLY A 585 -32.97 -3.96 1.16
N SER A 586 -32.25 -2.85 1.29
CA SER A 586 -32.75 -1.52 0.90
C SER A 586 -33.07 -1.43 -0.58
N LEU A 587 -32.29 -2.12 -1.42
CA LEU A 587 -32.55 -2.19 -2.86
C LEU A 587 -33.84 -2.97 -3.17
N MET A 588 -34.11 -4.07 -2.44
CA MET A 588 -35.31 -4.85 -2.60
C MET A 588 -36.57 -4.07 -2.16
N HIS A 589 -36.48 -3.33 -1.04
CA HIS A 589 -37.59 -2.44 -0.62
C HIS A 589 -37.87 -1.38 -1.70
N SER A 590 -36.85 -0.70 -2.23
CA SER A 590 -37.00 0.28 -3.32
C SER A 590 -37.58 -0.35 -4.60
N LEU A 591 -37.16 -1.57 -4.92
CA LEU A 591 -37.69 -2.32 -6.06
C LEU A 591 -39.19 -2.58 -5.90
N LEU A 592 -39.60 -3.16 -4.77
CA LEU A 592 -41.00 -3.53 -4.54
C LEU A 592 -41.91 -2.32 -4.39
N GLN A 593 -41.41 -1.23 -3.78
CA GLN A 593 -42.12 0.06 -3.76
C GLN A 593 -42.49 0.51 -5.19
N LYS A 594 -41.50 0.53 -6.10
CA LYS A 594 -41.71 0.94 -7.50
C LYS A 594 -42.61 -0.02 -8.28
N VAL A 595 -42.51 -1.33 -8.02
CA VAL A 595 -43.36 -2.34 -8.65
C VAL A 595 -44.84 -2.07 -8.36
N TYR A 596 -45.18 -1.76 -7.10
CA TYR A 596 -46.54 -1.51 -6.68
C TYR A 596 -46.97 -0.04 -6.76
N GLU A 597 -46.14 0.88 -7.26
CA GLU A 597 -46.43 2.32 -7.36
C GLU A 597 -47.67 2.60 -8.26
N LYS A 598 -47.78 1.86 -9.37
CA LYS A 598 -48.85 2.03 -10.37
C LYS A 598 -49.89 0.91 -10.36
N HIS A 599 -49.64 -0.16 -9.58
CA HIS A 599 -50.44 -1.36 -9.58
C HIS A 599 -50.84 -1.77 -8.17
N ASN A 600 -52.11 -1.92 -7.91
CA ASN A 600 -52.64 -2.36 -6.61
C ASN A 600 -52.71 -3.91 -6.51
N PHE A 601 -52.62 -4.60 -7.63
CA PHE A 601 -52.62 -6.06 -7.76
C PHE A 601 -52.14 -6.47 -9.15
N PHE A 602 -51.83 -7.75 -9.29
CA PHE A 602 -51.54 -8.38 -10.58
C PHE A 602 -52.34 -9.67 -10.72
N ASP A 603 -52.98 -9.89 -11.91
CA ASP A 603 -53.79 -11.07 -12.19
C ASP A 603 -52.93 -12.29 -12.56
N HIS A 604 -51.78 -12.06 -13.20
CA HIS A 604 -50.92 -13.11 -13.72
C HIS A 604 -49.44 -12.92 -13.35
N ALA A 605 -48.77 -14.06 -13.10
CA ALA A 605 -47.34 -14.08 -12.75
C ALA A 605 -46.44 -13.42 -13.83
N SER A 606 -46.81 -13.56 -15.10
CA SER A 606 -46.07 -12.96 -16.22
C SER A 606 -46.06 -11.42 -16.18
N ALA A 607 -47.16 -10.81 -15.76
CA ALA A 607 -47.29 -9.35 -15.67
C ALA A 607 -46.44 -8.82 -14.51
N LEU A 608 -46.52 -9.44 -13.34
CA LEU A 608 -45.70 -9.10 -12.19
C LEU A 608 -44.18 -9.33 -12.47
N SER A 609 -43.83 -10.46 -13.08
CA SER A 609 -42.45 -10.76 -13.47
C SER A 609 -41.88 -9.72 -14.44
N LYS A 610 -42.68 -9.31 -15.44
CA LYS A 610 -42.28 -8.25 -16.38
C LYS A 610 -41.99 -6.93 -15.68
N GLU A 611 -42.89 -6.50 -14.78
CA GLU A 611 -42.69 -5.26 -14.01
C GLU A 611 -41.44 -5.33 -13.10
N ILE A 612 -41.27 -6.43 -12.38
CA ILE A 612 -40.04 -6.67 -11.55
C ILE A 612 -38.81 -6.57 -12.41
N ASN A 613 -38.76 -7.18 -13.59
CA ASN A 613 -37.62 -7.14 -14.48
C ASN A 613 -37.28 -5.73 -14.98
N ILE A 614 -38.31 -4.93 -15.28
CA ILE A 614 -38.15 -3.52 -15.64
C ILE A 614 -37.46 -2.77 -14.48
N ARG A 615 -37.94 -2.95 -13.25
CA ARG A 615 -37.40 -2.26 -12.07
C ARG A 615 -35.99 -2.74 -11.69
N ILE A 616 -35.68 -4.03 -11.87
CA ILE A 616 -34.29 -4.54 -11.71
C ILE A 616 -33.33 -3.82 -12.67
N ASN A 617 -33.74 -3.65 -13.93
CA ASN A 617 -32.91 -2.97 -14.92
C ASN A 617 -32.72 -1.47 -14.63
N GLU A 618 -33.77 -0.81 -14.07
CA GLU A 618 -33.64 0.57 -13.61
C GLU A 618 -32.69 0.74 -12.41
N LEU A 619 -32.73 -0.19 -11.45
CA LEU A 619 -31.88 -0.14 -10.24
C LEU A 619 -30.44 -0.54 -10.50
N VAL A 620 -30.19 -1.37 -11.50
CA VAL A 620 -28.85 -1.82 -11.89
C VAL A 620 -28.63 -1.48 -13.38
N PRO A 621 -28.41 -0.21 -13.73
CA PRO A 621 -28.31 0.21 -15.12
C PRO A 621 -27.03 -0.25 -15.82
N GLN A 622 -25.94 -0.55 -15.06
CA GLN A 622 -24.67 -0.98 -15.61
C GLN A 622 -24.80 -2.34 -16.31
N ASP A 623 -23.99 -2.55 -17.36
CA ASP A 623 -23.97 -3.78 -18.17
C ASP A 623 -22.62 -4.52 -18.10
N ASP A 624 -21.92 -4.41 -16.97
CA ASP A 624 -20.74 -5.23 -16.68
C ASP A 624 -21.11 -6.66 -16.22
N ALA A 625 -20.15 -7.56 -16.16
CA ALA A 625 -20.36 -8.95 -15.78
C ALA A 625 -20.96 -9.12 -14.37
N LYS A 626 -20.53 -8.31 -13.40
CA LYS A 626 -21.03 -8.34 -12.01
C LYS A 626 -22.50 -7.92 -11.96
N SER A 627 -22.87 -6.86 -12.68
CA SER A 627 -24.23 -6.35 -12.75
C SER A 627 -25.18 -7.31 -13.46
N ARG A 628 -24.75 -7.94 -14.56
CA ARG A 628 -25.53 -9.00 -15.25
C ARG A 628 -25.78 -10.20 -14.35
N TYR A 629 -24.73 -10.67 -13.64
CA TYR A 629 -24.89 -11.75 -12.67
C TYR A 629 -25.87 -11.37 -11.54
N LYS A 630 -25.79 -10.16 -10.99
CA LYS A 630 -26.69 -9.66 -9.94
C LYS A 630 -28.14 -9.63 -10.42
N LYS A 631 -28.41 -9.16 -11.65
CA LYS A 631 -29.74 -9.16 -12.25
C LYS A 631 -30.33 -10.57 -12.36
N LEU A 632 -29.56 -11.53 -12.89
CA LEU A 632 -29.99 -12.92 -13.04
C LEU A 632 -30.25 -13.57 -11.68
N LEU A 633 -29.39 -13.33 -10.69
CA LEU A 633 -29.55 -13.84 -9.34
C LEU A 633 -30.83 -13.33 -8.69
N TRP A 634 -31.16 -12.05 -8.83
CA TRP A 634 -32.39 -11.47 -8.30
C TRP A 634 -33.61 -11.98 -9.02
N GLN A 635 -33.57 -12.13 -10.33
CA GLN A 635 -34.66 -12.73 -11.11
C GLN A 635 -34.98 -14.15 -10.63
N GLU A 636 -33.95 -14.96 -10.37
CA GLU A 636 -34.14 -16.32 -9.88
C GLU A 636 -34.67 -16.33 -8.43
N LYS A 637 -34.09 -15.55 -7.53
CA LYS A 637 -34.53 -15.45 -6.13
C LYS A 637 -35.97 -14.95 -5.97
N LEU A 638 -36.49 -14.13 -6.92
CA LEU A 638 -37.81 -13.54 -6.84
C LEU A 638 -38.89 -14.41 -7.50
N ARG A 639 -38.56 -15.53 -8.14
CA ARG A 639 -39.61 -16.41 -8.76
C ARG A 639 -40.63 -16.89 -7.75
N GLY A 640 -40.21 -17.46 -6.63
CA GLY A 640 -41.11 -17.91 -5.59
C GLY A 640 -41.93 -16.77 -4.95
N PHE A 641 -41.34 -15.59 -4.83
CA PHE A 641 -42.06 -14.39 -4.39
C PHE A 641 -43.20 -14.03 -5.35
N ILE A 642 -42.95 -14.07 -6.67
CA ILE A 642 -43.98 -13.77 -7.67
C ILE A 642 -45.20 -14.70 -7.51
N ASP A 643 -44.97 -16.00 -7.40
CA ASP A 643 -46.03 -17.00 -7.25
C ASP A 643 -46.82 -16.81 -5.95
N ALA A 644 -46.13 -16.50 -4.84
CA ALA A 644 -46.77 -16.21 -3.56
C ALA A 644 -47.65 -14.95 -3.64
N GLN A 645 -47.17 -13.90 -4.32
CA GLN A 645 -47.93 -12.65 -4.48
C GLN A 645 -49.17 -12.83 -5.35
N ILE A 646 -49.07 -13.58 -6.43
CA ILE A 646 -50.25 -13.89 -7.25
C ILE A 646 -51.30 -14.68 -6.46
N SER A 647 -50.86 -15.64 -5.65
CA SER A 647 -51.77 -16.39 -4.76
C SER A 647 -52.44 -15.49 -3.73
N HIS A 648 -51.68 -14.54 -3.16
CA HIS A 648 -52.21 -13.54 -2.24
C HIS A 648 -53.26 -12.61 -2.90
N PHE A 649 -53.00 -12.14 -4.11
CA PHE A 649 -54.00 -11.31 -4.87
C PHE A 649 -55.22 -12.09 -5.28
N LYS A 650 -55.10 -13.37 -5.62
CA LYS A 650 -56.23 -14.26 -5.92
C LYS A 650 -57.11 -14.52 -4.69
N ALA A 651 -56.50 -14.45 -3.48
CA ALA A 651 -57.27 -14.54 -2.24
C ALA A 651 -58.05 -13.25 -1.90
N GLY A 652 -58.00 -12.25 -2.77
CA GLY A 652 -58.81 -11.01 -2.65
C GLY A 652 -58.06 -9.81 -2.09
N TRP A 653 -56.78 -9.97 -1.72
CA TRP A 653 -55.96 -8.91 -1.15
C TRP A 653 -55.57 -7.86 -2.20
N ARG A 654 -55.54 -6.57 -1.81
CA ARG A 654 -55.16 -5.46 -2.68
C ARG A 654 -54.22 -4.51 -1.94
N VAL A 655 -53.15 -4.06 -2.59
CA VAL A 655 -52.21 -3.09 -2.04
C VAL A 655 -52.88 -1.73 -1.92
N VAL A 656 -52.95 -1.21 -0.71
CA VAL A 656 -53.58 0.09 -0.43
C VAL A 656 -52.51 1.15 -0.19
N GLU A 657 -51.50 0.84 0.61
CA GLU A 657 -50.44 1.77 0.97
C GLU A 657 -49.08 1.13 0.74
N ARG A 658 -48.08 1.95 0.43
CA ARG A 658 -46.64 1.57 0.24
C ARG A 658 -45.78 2.58 0.96
N GLU A 659 -44.78 2.08 1.70
CA GLU A 659 -43.81 2.93 2.42
C GLU A 659 -44.54 4.03 3.26
N LEU A 660 -45.64 3.64 3.90
CA LEU A 660 -46.48 4.56 4.66
C LEU A 660 -45.72 5.04 5.91
N GLY A 661 -45.44 6.34 5.96
CA GLY A 661 -44.95 6.99 7.19
C GLY A 661 -46.04 7.01 8.25
N ILE A 662 -45.74 6.51 9.44
CA ILE A 662 -46.64 6.49 10.59
C ILE A 662 -45.96 7.19 11.74
N ASP A 663 -46.66 8.04 12.44
CA ASP A 663 -46.23 8.70 13.67
C ASP A 663 -47.39 8.77 14.68
N GLY A 664 -47.03 8.83 15.94
CA GLY A 664 -48.00 8.88 17.02
C GLY A 664 -47.35 8.71 18.38
N GLU A 665 -48.18 8.55 19.38
CA GLU A 665 -47.78 8.42 20.77
C GLU A 665 -48.19 7.04 21.31
N ILE A 666 -47.17 6.37 21.95
CA ILE A 666 -47.34 5.10 22.66
C ILE A 666 -46.89 5.34 24.09
N SER A 667 -47.80 5.15 25.05
CA SER A 667 -47.55 5.33 26.49
C SER A 667 -46.79 6.62 26.86
N GLY A 668 -47.09 7.74 26.16
CA GLY A 668 -46.51 9.05 26.47
C GLY A 668 -45.12 9.31 25.82
N LEU A 669 -44.63 8.43 24.96
CA LEU A 669 -43.47 8.67 24.14
C LEU A 669 -43.83 8.79 22.64
N LYS A 670 -43.19 9.67 21.91
CA LYS A 670 -43.41 9.89 20.49
C LYS A 670 -42.65 8.84 19.67
N PHE A 671 -43.36 8.15 18.79
CA PHE A 671 -42.77 7.17 17.89
C PHE A 671 -42.99 7.58 16.43
N ARG A 672 -42.06 7.22 15.58
CA ARG A 672 -42.15 7.32 14.13
C ARG A 672 -41.69 6.00 13.51
N GLY A 673 -42.45 5.51 12.55
CA GLY A 673 -42.15 4.32 11.78
C GLY A 673 -42.46 4.49 10.33
N ARG A 674 -42.14 3.48 9.53
CA ARG A 674 -42.48 3.40 8.11
C ARG A 674 -42.85 1.96 7.78
N CYS A 675 -44.09 1.75 7.39
CA CYS A 675 -44.59 0.43 7.00
C CYS A 675 -44.34 0.20 5.52
N ASP A 676 -43.70 -0.91 5.18
CA ASP A 676 -43.31 -1.18 3.78
C ASP A 676 -44.56 -1.32 2.88
N ARG A 677 -45.59 -2.04 3.33
CA ARG A 677 -46.79 -2.27 2.57
C ARG A 677 -48.02 -2.56 3.45
N ILE A 678 -49.16 -2.04 3.06
CA ILE A 678 -50.46 -2.35 3.65
C ILE A 678 -51.41 -2.85 2.55
N ASP A 679 -51.96 -4.05 2.78
CA ASP A 679 -52.99 -4.64 1.91
C ASP A 679 -54.31 -4.72 2.65
N GLN A 680 -55.39 -4.65 1.91
CA GLN A 680 -56.76 -4.83 2.43
C GLN A 680 -57.54 -5.83 1.61
N ASP A 681 -58.33 -6.59 2.30
CA ASP A 681 -59.47 -7.34 1.74
C ASP A 681 -60.81 -6.69 2.19
N SER A 682 -61.91 -7.38 2.04
CA SER A 682 -63.24 -6.88 2.44
C SER A 682 -63.40 -6.70 3.95
N THR A 683 -62.55 -7.33 4.79
CA THR A 683 -62.76 -7.45 6.24
C THR A 683 -61.50 -7.11 7.07
N HIS A 684 -60.33 -7.28 6.53
CA HIS A 684 -59.07 -7.16 7.27
C HIS A 684 -58.08 -6.22 6.60
N THR A 685 -57.18 -5.67 7.44
CA THR A 685 -56.01 -4.91 6.99
C THR A 685 -54.74 -5.68 7.33
N PHE A 686 -53.90 -5.92 6.35
CA PHE A 686 -52.69 -6.67 6.48
C PHE A 686 -51.48 -5.74 6.36
N VAL A 687 -50.76 -5.54 7.47
CA VAL A 687 -49.52 -4.73 7.54
C VAL A 687 -48.34 -5.64 7.33
N MET A 688 -47.57 -5.39 6.30
CA MET A 688 -46.47 -6.24 5.89
C MET A 688 -45.14 -5.51 5.97
N ASP A 689 -44.10 -6.23 6.42
CA ASP A 689 -42.72 -5.77 6.47
C ASP A 689 -41.87 -6.75 5.66
N TYR A 690 -41.07 -6.24 4.73
CA TYR A 690 -40.22 -7.02 3.84
C TYR A 690 -38.94 -7.44 4.52
N LYS A 691 -38.56 -8.72 4.42
CA LYS A 691 -37.30 -9.25 4.96
C LYS A 691 -36.57 -10.05 3.88
N THR A 692 -35.32 -9.73 3.65
CA THR A 692 -34.41 -10.50 2.78
C THR A 692 -33.66 -11.58 3.59
N GLY A 693 -33.57 -11.43 4.91
CA GLY A 693 -32.89 -12.33 5.83
C GLY A 693 -33.84 -13.19 6.67
N LYS A 694 -33.28 -13.78 7.74
CA LYS A 694 -34.02 -14.60 8.70
C LYS A 694 -34.91 -13.73 9.58
N THR A 695 -36.12 -14.25 9.92
CA THR A 695 -37.11 -13.59 10.79
C THR A 695 -37.19 -14.21 12.19
N SER A 696 -36.36 -15.25 12.47
CA SER A 696 -36.45 -16.02 13.71
C SER A 696 -36.35 -15.19 14.97
N GLU A 697 -35.48 -14.17 14.99
CA GLU A 697 -35.33 -13.30 16.17
C GLU A 697 -36.47 -12.28 16.27
N ALA A 698 -36.86 -11.63 15.15
CA ALA A 698 -37.97 -10.68 15.14
C ALA A 698 -39.33 -11.36 15.41
N ASN A 699 -39.51 -12.61 14.96
CA ASN A 699 -40.72 -13.39 15.13
C ASN A 699 -40.67 -14.46 16.25
N LYS A 700 -39.81 -14.22 17.23
CA LYS A 700 -39.65 -15.07 18.41
C LYS A 700 -40.94 -15.16 19.23
N GLU A 701 -41.28 -16.32 19.71
CA GLU A 701 -42.56 -16.57 20.48
C GLU A 701 -42.31 -17.08 21.93
N LYS A 702 -41.04 -17.51 22.24
CA LYS A 702 -40.67 -18.02 23.57
C LYS A 702 -39.40 -17.34 24.06
N ASN A 703 -39.17 -17.33 25.34
CA ASN A 703 -37.99 -16.70 25.97
C ASN A 703 -37.85 -15.22 25.56
N LEU A 704 -38.91 -14.44 25.81
CA LEU A 704 -39.00 -13.05 25.40
C LEU A 704 -38.28 -12.09 26.37
N GLU A 705 -37.59 -12.56 27.39
CA GLU A 705 -36.94 -11.75 28.42
C GLU A 705 -35.93 -10.78 27.84
N ASP A 706 -35.15 -11.24 26.82
CA ASP A 706 -34.15 -10.42 26.12
C ASP A 706 -34.64 -9.90 24.77
N PHE A 707 -35.94 -9.87 24.54
CA PHE A 707 -36.49 -9.42 23.26
C PHE A 707 -36.36 -7.92 23.12
N SER A 708 -35.86 -7.46 21.97
CA SER A 708 -35.58 -6.04 21.69
C SER A 708 -36.15 -5.51 20.38
N ASP A 709 -36.64 -6.38 19.47
CA ASP A 709 -37.23 -5.97 18.16
C ASP A 709 -38.74 -5.77 18.28
N PHE A 710 -39.14 -4.57 18.66
CA PHE A 710 -40.54 -4.18 18.82
C PHE A 710 -41.17 -3.56 17.55
N GLN A 711 -40.61 -3.79 16.37
CA GLN A 711 -41.08 -3.17 15.13
C GLN A 711 -42.60 -3.41 14.88
N MET A 712 -43.00 -4.66 14.95
CA MET A 712 -44.42 -5.03 14.73
C MET A 712 -45.37 -4.52 15.82
N SER A 713 -44.92 -4.53 17.08
CA SER A 713 -45.66 -3.95 18.20
C SER A 713 -45.88 -2.44 18.01
N ILE A 714 -44.83 -1.71 17.63
CA ILE A 714 -44.90 -0.27 17.35
C ILE A 714 -45.90 -0.01 16.20
N TYR A 715 -45.81 -0.76 15.08
CA TYR A 715 -46.72 -0.62 13.95
C TYR A 715 -48.17 -0.89 14.38
N ARG A 716 -48.42 -1.96 15.14
CA ARG A 716 -49.73 -2.28 15.67
C ARG A 716 -50.29 -1.11 16.46
N GLN A 717 -49.59 -0.62 17.47
CA GLN A 717 -50.03 0.44 18.35
C GLN A 717 -50.33 1.77 17.62
N LEU A 718 -49.49 2.13 16.64
CA LEU A 718 -49.69 3.35 15.86
C LEU A 718 -50.87 3.26 14.87
N LEU A 719 -51.13 2.06 14.33
CA LEU A 719 -52.17 1.84 13.27
C LEU A 719 -53.53 1.46 13.81
N LEU A 720 -53.65 1.00 15.06
CA LEU A 720 -54.93 0.63 15.69
C LEU A 720 -56.00 1.73 15.66
N LYS A 721 -55.55 3.01 15.63
CA LYS A 721 -56.46 4.15 15.54
C LYS A 721 -56.98 4.39 14.13
N LYS A 722 -56.27 3.92 13.11
CA LYS A 722 -56.59 4.18 11.69
C LYS A 722 -57.27 3.00 10.99
N TYR A 723 -56.91 1.77 11.36
CA TYR A 723 -57.40 0.57 10.72
C TYR A 723 -58.05 -0.39 11.72
N LYS A 724 -59.09 -1.11 11.27
CA LYS A 724 -59.75 -2.16 12.04
C LYS A 724 -59.28 -3.53 11.58
N ASN A 725 -59.32 -4.54 12.47
CA ASN A 725 -58.96 -5.91 12.16
C ASN A 725 -57.56 -6.05 11.54
N ILE A 726 -56.53 -5.46 12.21
CA ILE A 726 -55.16 -5.45 11.73
C ILE A 726 -54.50 -6.82 11.94
N LYS A 727 -53.93 -7.38 10.89
CA LYS A 727 -52.98 -8.47 10.92
C LYS A 727 -51.60 -7.94 10.56
N LEU A 728 -50.53 -8.46 11.19
CA LEU A 728 -49.15 -8.09 10.90
C LEU A 728 -48.37 -9.30 10.45
N ALA A 729 -47.51 -9.15 9.45
CA ALA A 729 -46.66 -10.24 8.97
C ALA A 729 -45.32 -9.76 8.39
N PHE A 730 -44.36 -10.67 8.42
CA PHE A 730 -43.12 -10.57 7.69
C PHE A 730 -43.25 -11.26 6.33
N VAL A 731 -42.82 -10.61 5.27
CA VAL A 731 -42.79 -11.19 3.92
C VAL A 731 -41.29 -11.51 3.60
N LYS A 732 -41.00 -12.78 3.53
CA LYS A 732 -39.67 -13.28 3.24
C LYS A 732 -39.38 -13.26 1.75
N ILE A 733 -38.77 -12.20 1.24
CA ILE A 733 -38.61 -11.96 -0.20
C ILE A 733 -37.88 -13.13 -0.89
N PHE A 734 -36.76 -13.58 -0.31
CA PHE A 734 -35.91 -14.63 -0.89
C PHE A 734 -36.20 -16.06 -0.41
N ASP A 735 -37.22 -16.21 0.46
CA ASP A 735 -37.70 -17.51 0.88
C ASP A 735 -39.11 -17.74 0.28
N ASN A 736 -39.16 -17.83 -1.04
CA ASN A 736 -40.37 -18.04 -1.86
C ASN A 736 -41.49 -17.05 -1.55
N GLY A 737 -41.20 -15.84 -1.09
CA GLY A 737 -42.23 -14.85 -0.76
C GLY A 737 -43.16 -15.25 0.39
N LYS A 738 -42.70 -16.15 1.26
CA LYS A 738 -43.49 -16.67 2.36
C LYS A 738 -43.94 -15.55 3.29
N ILE A 739 -45.28 -15.52 3.55
CA ILE A 739 -45.87 -14.56 4.49
C ILE A 739 -45.98 -15.25 5.85
N GLU A 740 -45.29 -14.74 6.84
CA GLU A 740 -45.28 -15.24 8.22
C GLU A 740 -45.97 -14.24 9.14
N GLU A 741 -47.17 -14.60 9.67
CA GLU A 741 -47.86 -13.75 10.65
C GLU A 741 -46.98 -13.51 11.89
N ALA A 742 -47.00 -12.29 12.42
CA ALA A 742 -46.26 -11.92 13.61
C ALA A 742 -46.84 -12.64 14.84
N ARG A 743 -45.98 -13.26 15.64
CA ARG A 743 -46.31 -14.11 16.78
C ARG A 743 -46.14 -13.38 18.09
N ALA A 744 -46.88 -13.85 19.14
CA ALA A 744 -46.77 -13.35 20.51
C ALA A 744 -46.88 -11.81 20.58
N LEU A 745 -47.79 -11.20 19.80
CA LEU A 745 -47.89 -9.73 19.71
C LEU A 745 -48.42 -9.13 21.03
N GLU A 746 -49.30 -9.79 21.75
CA GLU A 746 -49.82 -9.28 23.02
C GLU A 746 -48.74 -9.23 24.08
N GLU A 747 -47.99 -10.30 24.22
CA GLU A 747 -46.89 -10.38 25.16
C GLU A 747 -45.75 -9.37 24.80
N LYS A 748 -45.46 -9.19 23.51
CA LYS A 748 -44.50 -8.20 23.06
C LYS A 748 -44.97 -6.76 23.29
N ASP A 749 -46.26 -6.49 23.19
CA ASP A 749 -46.83 -5.18 23.51
C ASP A 749 -46.71 -4.89 25.00
N GLU A 750 -46.99 -5.87 25.87
CA GLU A 750 -46.80 -5.72 27.32
C GLU A 750 -45.35 -5.42 27.67
N LEU A 751 -44.40 -6.15 27.07
CA LEU A 751 -42.96 -5.88 27.24
C LEU A 751 -42.56 -4.48 26.70
N LEU A 752 -43.10 -4.05 25.57
CA LEU A 752 -42.84 -2.72 25.04
C LEU A 752 -43.32 -1.64 26.06
N PHE A 753 -44.51 -1.81 26.64
CA PHE A 753 -45.03 -0.85 27.61
C PHE A 753 -44.19 -0.86 28.91
N ALA A 754 -43.73 -2.02 29.36
CA ALA A 754 -42.84 -2.12 30.50
C ALA A 754 -41.50 -1.40 30.26
N HIS A 755 -40.89 -1.60 29.08
CA HIS A 755 -39.67 -0.89 28.72
C HIS A 755 -39.88 0.63 28.62
N ILE A 756 -40.98 1.10 28.03
CA ILE A 756 -41.31 2.53 27.98
C ILE A 756 -41.48 3.09 29.41
N ALA A 757 -42.13 2.40 30.31
CA ALA A 757 -42.29 2.83 31.69
C ALA A 757 -40.93 2.93 32.41
N GLN A 758 -40.04 1.94 32.21
CA GLN A 758 -38.70 1.97 32.75
C GLN A 758 -37.88 3.14 32.18
N MET A 759 -37.93 3.37 30.86
CA MET A 759 -37.23 4.48 30.22
C MET A 759 -37.65 5.84 30.77
N LYS A 760 -38.96 6.04 31.06
CA LYS A 760 -39.51 7.28 31.63
C LYS A 760 -39.04 7.57 33.05
N SER A 761 -38.60 6.56 33.78
CA SER A 761 -38.05 6.74 35.13
C SER A 761 -36.57 7.19 35.12
N ILE A 762 -35.90 7.14 33.95
CA ILE A 762 -34.47 7.47 33.84
C ILE A 762 -34.30 8.94 33.50
N GLN A 763 -33.56 9.67 34.35
CA GLN A 763 -33.19 11.08 34.11
C GLN A 763 -31.77 11.20 33.53
N THR A 764 -30.93 10.23 33.76
CA THR A 764 -29.55 10.18 33.26
C THR A 764 -29.27 8.83 32.62
N LEU A 765 -28.70 8.87 31.39
CA LEU A 765 -28.27 7.67 30.72
C LEU A 765 -26.81 7.39 31.08
N VAL A 766 -26.57 6.25 31.71
CA VAL A 766 -25.23 5.66 31.81
C VAL A 766 -25.03 4.81 30.55
N ALA A 767 -24.14 5.26 29.67
CA ALA A 767 -23.88 4.61 28.41
C ALA A 767 -22.96 3.38 28.57
N SER A 768 -23.46 2.37 29.29
CA SER A 768 -22.74 1.11 29.54
C SER A 768 -22.57 0.28 28.28
N LYS A 769 -21.48 -0.48 28.22
CA LYS A 769 -21.24 -1.48 27.19
C LYS A 769 -22.17 -2.68 27.41
N CYS A 770 -22.64 -3.33 26.32
CA CYS A 770 -23.46 -4.53 26.46
C CYS A 770 -22.65 -5.69 27.07
N GLU A 771 -23.32 -6.57 27.81
CA GLU A 771 -22.69 -7.77 28.39
C GLU A 771 -22.46 -8.87 27.36
N ASN A 772 -23.33 -8.96 26.37
CA ASN A 772 -23.24 -9.97 25.33
C ASN A 772 -22.22 -9.57 24.26
N LEU A 773 -21.02 -10.18 24.31
CA LEU A 773 -19.91 -9.90 23.40
C LEU A 773 -20.20 -10.26 21.93
N LYS A 774 -21.10 -11.22 21.67
CA LYS A 774 -21.50 -11.57 20.30
C LYS A 774 -22.12 -10.39 19.53
N ILE A 775 -22.73 -9.46 20.25
CA ILE A 775 -23.28 -8.22 19.65
C ILE A 775 -22.13 -7.31 19.16
N CYS A 776 -20.96 -7.40 19.79
CA CYS A 776 -19.79 -6.57 19.45
C CYS A 776 -19.05 -7.07 18.21
N GLU A 777 -19.14 -8.35 17.85
CA GLU A 777 -18.49 -8.94 16.67
C GLU A 777 -18.78 -8.16 15.36
N TYR A 778 -20.05 -7.71 15.22
CA TYR A 778 -20.50 -6.98 14.02
C TYR A 778 -20.88 -5.53 14.34
N CYS A 779 -20.34 -4.97 15.43
CA CYS A 779 -20.65 -3.63 15.85
C CYS A 779 -19.70 -2.61 15.18
N GLU A 780 -20.24 -1.66 14.47
CA GLU A 780 -19.50 -0.57 13.84
C GLU A 780 -18.66 0.28 14.83
N PHE A 781 -18.96 0.20 16.12
CA PHE A 781 -18.25 0.93 17.18
C PHE A 781 -17.35 0.04 18.04
N ALA A 782 -17.08 -1.20 17.62
CA ALA A 782 -16.29 -2.15 18.42
C ALA A 782 -14.91 -1.57 18.80
N LEU A 783 -14.20 -0.96 17.85
CA LEU A 783 -12.90 -0.33 18.09
C LEU A 783 -12.99 0.86 19.07
N VAL A 784 -14.02 1.72 18.93
CA VAL A 784 -14.22 2.86 19.83
C VAL A 784 -14.58 2.39 21.24
N CYS A 785 -15.23 1.24 21.35
CA CYS A 785 -15.54 0.58 22.62
C CYS A 785 -14.35 -0.19 23.20
N GLN A 786 -13.19 -0.21 22.55
CA GLN A 786 -12.04 -1.05 22.93
C GLN A 786 -12.41 -2.56 22.96
N ARG A 787 -13.31 -2.96 22.07
CA ARG A 787 -13.72 -4.33 21.80
C ARG A 787 -13.45 -4.61 20.33
N GLY A 788 -12.18 -4.87 20.00
CA GLY A 788 -11.70 -5.16 18.64
C GLY A 788 -11.52 -6.65 18.39
N GLU A 789 -10.62 -7.00 17.48
CA GLU A 789 -10.40 -8.37 16.97
C GLU A 789 -9.97 -9.40 18.03
N TYR A 790 -9.71 -9.00 19.27
CA TYR A 790 -9.24 -9.86 20.36
C TYR A 790 -10.33 -10.23 21.38
N LEU A 791 -11.60 -10.14 20.99
CA LEU A 791 -12.74 -10.56 21.82
C LEU A 791 -13.12 -12.01 21.56
#